data_8aa88d1d314af958a003abe22dc20a25
#
_entry.id   8aa88d1d314af958a003abe22dc20a25
#
_cell.length_a   1.000
_cell.length_b   1.000
_cell.length_c   1.000
_cell.angle_alpha   90.00
_cell.angle_beta   90.00
_cell.angle_gamma   90.00
#
_symmetry.space_group_name_H-M   'P 1'
#
loop_
_entity.id
_entity.type
_entity.pdbx_description
1 polymer ?
#
loop_
_entity_poly.entity_id
_entity_poly.type
_entity_poly.pdbx_seq_one_letter_code
_entity_poly.pdbx_strand_id
1 'polypeptide(L)'
;MLLQSVSVLEGLKNNGFAPIDYIVVVAYLALLIFLGFFLSRSKNGKEKDSKDYFLAGNTLTWWAVGASLIAANISAEQFIGMSGTAFASGIAIAAYELMAAATLIVVGKFLLPVMIEKKIFTIPQFLRDRYNPGTGLAFSIFWLFLYVFINLTSVAWLGALAIEQILGLRGCMLVIGSTEISIRLVIILILYIIAGVYSIYGGLSSVAWTDVMQVTFLVGGGLITAYAALDVIATKMNLDGGALAALGHVFQNLKDVPGDTHFNLAVQRNAAMYPGITDDPYFTLPGIALIVGALWLTNLGYWGFNQYIIQKGLAAKSLNEAKKGMIFAAFLKILIPFIVCIPGVCAFYIKTQQPELFAQLAGGISISDDAYPFLIRNFTPVFVKGLSFAALAAAVISSLASMFNSTSTIFTMDIYKQYFKKNASEKNLVTVGRITSICALIIAMIAVYPIMGGADQAFQIIQEYSGFVYPGVVVIFGLGLLWKRASGPAAVVAAIGTFVFSIAFKLLLPEVPFLLRMGYVFIALVAIFVPMSLCSKKNVVKADVLDQQTIDTQMKWSQILFIASAISFAVFIWGMCSPVLRSWGFEAMLFLTAILAVLGLYLRSNAKDKVQDAKAVGIDLALFRTDKTFNIGAIGVIVILAVLYIFLW
;
A
#
# COMPACT_ATOMS: atom_id res chain seq x y z
N MET A 1 -11.12 -15.67 34.42
CA MET A 1 -10.80 -14.25 34.55
C MET A 1 -12.06 -13.48 34.13
N LEU A 2 -12.86 -13.06 35.10
CA LEU A 2 -14.12 -12.33 34.88
C LEU A 2 -13.76 -10.91 34.41
N LEU A 3 -13.77 -10.67 33.10
CA LEU A 3 -13.78 -9.32 32.54
C LEU A 3 -15.14 -8.71 32.92
N GLN A 4 -15.14 -7.80 33.89
CA GLN A 4 -16.28 -6.92 34.12
C GLN A 4 -16.55 -6.17 32.82
N SER A 5 -17.74 -6.33 32.25
CA SER A 5 -18.21 -5.58 31.08
C SER A 5 -18.25 -4.10 31.45
N VAL A 6 -17.23 -3.35 31.07
CA VAL A 6 -17.26 -1.89 31.18
C VAL A 6 -18.43 -1.39 30.32
N SER A 7 -19.34 -0.62 30.89
CA SER A 7 -20.44 -0.07 30.11
C SER A 7 -19.90 0.91 29.08
N VAL A 8 -20.47 0.91 27.87
CA VAL A 8 -20.10 1.85 26.80
C VAL A 8 -20.13 3.31 27.29
N LEU A 9 -21.11 3.63 28.17
CA LEU A 9 -21.26 4.97 28.74
C LEU A 9 -20.09 5.33 29.69
N GLU A 10 -19.55 4.38 30.44
CA GLU A 10 -18.37 4.60 31.29
C GLU A 10 -17.10 4.83 30.46
N GLY A 11 -16.91 4.04 29.41
CA GLY A 11 -15.80 4.25 28.48
C GLY A 11 -15.82 5.64 27.85
N LEU A 12 -16.97 6.07 27.35
CA LEU A 12 -17.16 7.39 26.73
C LEU A 12 -16.98 8.56 27.73
N LYS A 13 -17.29 8.38 29.02
CA LYS A 13 -17.04 9.41 30.05
C LYS A 13 -15.57 9.58 30.40
N ASN A 14 -14.80 8.50 30.29
CA ASN A 14 -13.39 8.46 30.77
C ASN A 14 -12.36 8.48 29.62
N ASN A 15 -12.75 8.81 28.39
CA ASN A 15 -11.85 8.79 27.23
C ASN A 15 -11.03 10.07 27.05
N GLY A 16 -11.26 11.11 27.84
CA GLY A 16 -10.57 12.39 27.75
C GLY A 16 -10.99 13.26 26.57
N PHE A 17 -12.14 12.95 25.92
CA PHE A 17 -12.76 13.82 24.90
C PHE A 17 -13.59 14.91 25.57
N ALA A 18 -13.39 16.15 25.15
CA ALA A 18 -14.28 17.25 25.47
C ALA A 18 -15.47 17.27 24.50
N PRO A 19 -16.60 17.93 24.86
CA PRO A 19 -17.74 18.04 23.96
C PRO A 19 -17.38 18.62 22.58
N ILE A 20 -16.42 19.52 22.50
CA ILE A 20 -15.96 20.11 21.24
C ILE A 20 -15.31 19.06 20.32
N ASP A 21 -14.60 18.06 20.85
CA ASP A 21 -13.99 17.00 20.06
C ASP A 21 -15.06 16.18 19.34
N TYR A 22 -16.17 15.84 20.02
CA TYR A 22 -17.30 15.14 19.39
C TYR A 22 -17.98 16.00 18.32
N ILE A 23 -18.14 17.32 18.57
CA ILE A 23 -18.70 18.25 17.58
C ILE A 23 -17.83 18.28 16.33
N VAL A 24 -16.49 18.35 16.47
CA VAL A 24 -15.55 18.32 15.35
C VAL A 24 -15.68 17.04 14.53
N VAL A 25 -15.74 15.88 15.20
CA VAL A 25 -15.89 14.57 14.53
C VAL A 25 -17.21 14.50 13.76
N VAL A 26 -18.33 14.86 14.40
CA VAL A 26 -19.65 14.79 13.77
C VAL A 26 -19.75 15.78 12.60
N ALA A 27 -19.26 17.02 12.77
CA ALA A 27 -19.23 18.03 11.72
C ALA A 27 -18.40 17.57 10.52
N TYR A 28 -17.24 16.95 10.78
CA TYR A 28 -16.38 16.42 9.73
C TYR A 28 -17.05 15.27 8.95
N LEU A 29 -17.63 14.28 9.65
CA LEU A 29 -18.33 13.16 9.01
C LEU A 29 -19.56 13.65 8.22
N ALA A 30 -20.31 14.61 8.76
CA ALA A 30 -21.43 15.22 8.05
C ALA A 30 -20.98 15.96 6.78
N LEU A 31 -19.89 16.72 6.87
CA LEU A 31 -19.28 17.40 5.72
C LEU A 31 -18.80 16.41 4.67
N LEU A 32 -18.17 15.31 5.06
CA LEU A 32 -17.70 14.24 4.16
C LEU A 32 -18.87 13.60 3.39
N ILE A 33 -19.94 13.23 4.10
CA ILE A 33 -21.14 12.64 3.49
C ILE A 33 -21.79 13.67 2.57
N PHE A 34 -21.95 14.93 3.01
CA PHE A 34 -22.52 16.01 2.20
C PHE A 34 -21.73 16.23 0.91
N LEU A 35 -20.41 16.36 1.00
CA LEU A 35 -19.56 16.53 -0.17
C LEU A 35 -19.61 15.31 -1.10
N GLY A 36 -19.60 14.12 -0.55
CA GLY A 36 -19.76 12.88 -1.32
C GLY A 36 -21.05 12.89 -2.15
N PHE A 37 -22.18 13.25 -1.57
CA PHE A 37 -23.44 13.38 -2.29
C PHE A 37 -23.47 14.57 -3.25
N PHE A 38 -22.99 15.74 -2.83
CA PHE A 38 -22.99 16.97 -3.63
C PHE A 38 -22.15 16.81 -4.90
N LEU A 39 -20.93 16.28 -4.75
CA LEU A 39 -20.00 16.05 -5.87
C LEU A 39 -20.40 14.84 -6.74
N SER A 40 -21.23 13.95 -6.20
CA SER A 40 -21.76 12.82 -6.96
C SER A 40 -22.95 13.18 -7.85
N ARG A 41 -23.54 14.36 -7.69
CA ARG A 41 -24.68 14.79 -8.50
C ARG A 41 -24.29 14.87 -9.98
N SER A 42 -25.11 14.28 -10.84
CA SER A 42 -24.93 14.37 -12.28
C SER A 42 -25.05 15.80 -12.77
N LYS A 43 -24.08 16.29 -13.51
CA LYS A 43 -24.20 17.55 -14.24
C LYS A 43 -25.27 17.37 -15.33
N ASN A 44 -26.32 18.18 -15.31
CA ASN A 44 -27.42 18.20 -16.29
C ASN A 44 -28.43 17.03 -16.21
N GLY A 45 -28.63 16.37 -15.07
CA GLY A 45 -29.67 15.36 -14.91
C GLY A 45 -29.50 14.07 -15.73
N LYS A 46 -28.37 13.90 -16.44
CA LYS A 46 -28.06 12.68 -17.17
C LYS A 46 -27.64 11.57 -16.20
N GLU A 47 -28.13 10.36 -16.40
CA GLU A 47 -27.67 9.18 -15.68
C GLU A 47 -26.15 8.98 -15.94
N LYS A 48 -25.38 8.59 -14.88
CA LYS A 48 -23.94 8.29 -15.03
C LYS A 48 -23.77 7.07 -15.92
N ASP A 49 -22.86 7.17 -16.88
CA ASP A 49 -22.39 6.03 -17.63
C ASP A 49 -21.29 5.25 -16.84
N SER A 50 -20.85 4.13 -17.40
CA SER A 50 -19.82 3.30 -16.76
C SER A 50 -18.47 4.02 -16.65
N LYS A 51 -18.13 4.89 -17.60
CA LYS A 51 -16.90 5.69 -17.57
C LYS A 51 -16.96 6.75 -16.48
N ASP A 52 -18.09 7.42 -16.30
CA ASP A 52 -18.32 8.39 -15.23
C ASP A 52 -18.29 7.72 -13.86
N TYR A 53 -18.91 6.55 -13.74
CA TYR A 53 -19.02 5.84 -12.48
C TYR A 53 -17.68 5.20 -12.04
N PHE A 54 -16.97 4.53 -12.95
CA PHE A 54 -15.76 3.76 -12.63
C PHE A 54 -14.45 4.51 -12.88
N LEU A 55 -14.41 5.56 -13.73
CA LEU A 55 -13.20 6.35 -14.05
C LEU A 55 -13.38 7.87 -13.86
N ALA A 56 -14.38 8.32 -13.11
CA ALA A 56 -14.64 9.73 -12.86
C ALA A 56 -14.67 10.60 -14.14
N GLY A 57 -15.10 10.04 -15.26
CA GLY A 57 -15.16 10.71 -16.57
C GLY A 57 -13.80 11.16 -17.13
N ASN A 58 -12.68 10.71 -16.58
CA ASN A 58 -11.31 11.19 -16.87
C ASN A 58 -11.17 12.72 -16.67
N THR A 59 -11.58 13.23 -15.52
CA THR A 59 -11.60 14.68 -15.24
C THR A 59 -10.59 15.12 -14.18
N LEU A 60 -9.87 14.20 -13.53
CA LEU A 60 -9.00 14.50 -12.41
C LEU A 60 -7.76 15.28 -12.85
N THR A 61 -7.49 16.38 -12.14
CA THR A 61 -6.26 17.16 -12.25
C THR A 61 -5.12 16.51 -11.47
N TRP A 62 -3.86 16.91 -11.71
CA TRP A 62 -2.67 16.31 -11.08
C TRP A 62 -2.73 16.29 -9.55
N TRP A 63 -3.18 17.39 -8.92
CA TRP A 63 -3.27 17.46 -7.46
C TRP A 63 -4.39 16.56 -6.91
N ALA A 64 -5.54 16.44 -7.65
CA ALA A 64 -6.60 15.52 -7.27
C ALA A 64 -6.18 14.06 -7.44
N VAL A 65 -5.44 13.73 -8.50
CA VAL A 65 -4.87 12.39 -8.71
C VAL A 65 -3.92 12.04 -7.56
N GLY A 66 -2.95 12.91 -7.26
CA GLY A 66 -1.97 12.64 -6.21
C GLY A 66 -2.58 12.57 -4.81
N ALA A 67 -3.49 13.50 -4.49
CA ALA A 67 -4.21 13.47 -3.22
C ALA A 67 -5.07 12.21 -3.07
N SER A 68 -5.82 11.83 -4.13
CA SER A 68 -6.65 10.64 -4.11
C SER A 68 -5.84 9.33 -4.03
N LEU A 69 -4.66 9.27 -4.69
CA LEU A 69 -3.73 8.15 -4.55
C LEU A 69 -3.29 7.98 -3.10
N ILE A 70 -2.93 9.07 -2.44
CA ILE A 70 -2.46 9.06 -1.05
C ILE A 70 -3.60 8.76 -0.09
N ALA A 71 -4.76 9.39 -0.23
CA ALA A 71 -5.91 9.14 0.62
C ALA A 71 -6.42 7.69 0.51
N ALA A 72 -6.36 7.08 -0.69
CA ALA A 72 -6.73 5.68 -0.88
C ALA A 72 -5.71 4.70 -0.27
N ASN A 73 -4.44 5.09 -0.23
CA ASN A 73 -3.38 4.24 0.33
C ASN A 73 -3.24 4.40 1.83
N ILE A 74 -3.25 5.65 2.35
CA ILE A 74 -3.07 5.87 3.78
C ILE A 74 -4.38 5.58 4.50
N SER A 75 -4.36 4.50 5.25
CA SER A 75 -5.49 3.97 6.00
C SER A 75 -5.10 3.72 7.45
N ALA A 76 -5.92 2.99 8.18
CA ALA A 76 -5.56 2.45 9.49
C ALA A 76 -4.30 1.57 9.44
N GLU A 77 -4.00 0.94 8.29
CA GLU A 77 -2.80 0.14 8.12
C GLU A 77 -1.52 0.95 8.38
N GLN A 78 -1.47 2.21 7.89
CA GLN A 78 -0.34 3.09 8.12
C GLN A 78 -0.37 3.70 9.53
N PHE A 79 -1.48 4.30 9.93
CA PHE A 79 -1.54 5.00 11.22
C PHE A 79 -1.40 4.06 12.41
N ILE A 80 -1.99 2.88 12.33
CA ILE A 80 -2.01 1.92 13.44
C ILE A 80 -0.92 0.87 13.23
N GLY A 81 -0.95 0.15 12.10
CA GLY A 81 -0.07 -0.97 11.88
C GLY A 81 1.39 -0.55 11.65
N MET A 82 1.69 0.48 10.83
CA MET A 82 3.08 0.93 10.67
C MET A 82 3.60 1.65 11.91
N SER A 83 2.75 2.41 12.61
CA SER A 83 3.14 3.01 13.89
C SER A 83 3.41 1.94 14.95
N GLY A 84 2.60 0.88 14.99
CA GLY A 84 2.82 -0.29 15.83
C GLY A 84 4.12 -1.03 15.49
N THR A 85 4.39 -1.23 14.20
CA THR A 85 5.69 -1.81 13.78
C THR A 85 6.85 -0.88 14.10
N ALA A 86 6.70 0.45 13.99
CA ALA A 86 7.73 1.41 14.38
C ALA A 86 7.97 1.40 15.90
N PHE A 87 6.92 1.18 16.69
CA PHE A 87 7.02 0.95 18.13
C PHE A 87 7.81 -0.33 18.44
N ALA A 88 7.56 -1.43 17.73
CA ALA A 88 8.21 -2.72 17.99
C ALA A 88 9.62 -2.83 17.39
N SER A 89 9.88 -2.24 16.22
CA SER A 89 11.06 -2.50 15.39
C SER A 89 11.75 -1.24 14.85
N GLY A 90 11.29 -0.06 15.24
CA GLY A 90 11.87 1.22 14.82
C GLY A 90 11.47 1.71 13.44
N ILE A 91 12.17 2.76 12.97
CA ILE A 91 11.84 3.47 11.72
C ILE A 91 12.17 2.69 10.43
N ALA A 92 12.79 1.52 10.51
CA ALA A 92 13.06 0.68 9.33
C ALA A 92 11.79 0.39 8.51
N ILE A 93 10.62 0.35 9.17
CA ILE A 93 9.31 0.21 8.50
C ILE A 93 9.03 1.36 7.52
N ALA A 94 9.62 2.54 7.71
CA ALA A 94 9.51 3.68 6.80
C ALA A 94 10.00 3.34 5.38
N ALA A 95 10.84 2.30 5.22
CA ALA A 95 11.29 1.83 3.92
C ALA A 95 10.13 1.51 2.97
N TYR A 96 8.97 1.04 3.48
CA TYR A 96 7.77 0.82 2.66
C TYR A 96 7.30 2.11 1.99
N GLU A 97 7.25 3.21 2.73
CA GLU A 97 6.81 4.52 2.24
C GLU A 97 7.86 5.20 1.36
N LEU A 98 9.13 5.11 1.76
CA LEU A 98 10.26 5.70 1.02
C LEU A 98 10.44 4.98 -0.34
N MET A 99 10.38 3.66 -0.37
CA MET A 99 10.44 2.90 -1.61
C MET A 99 9.18 3.07 -2.47
N ALA A 100 8.00 3.32 -1.85
CA ALA A 100 6.80 3.72 -2.58
C ALA A 100 7.01 5.03 -3.34
N ALA A 101 7.66 6.03 -2.74
CA ALA A 101 7.99 7.29 -3.41
C ALA A 101 8.86 7.07 -4.67
N ALA A 102 9.89 6.22 -4.57
CA ALA A 102 10.71 5.82 -5.72
C ALA A 102 9.89 5.07 -6.78
N THR A 103 9.02 4.16 -6.36
CA THR A 103 8.19 3.35 -7.26
C THR A 103 7.16 4.20 -8.00
N LEU A 104 6.58 5.22 -7.38
CA LEU A 104 5.66 6.15 -8.03
C LEU A 104 6.31 6.88 -9.22
N ILE A 105 7.61 7.20 -9.13
CA ILE A 105 8.36 7.75 -10.27
C ILE A 105 8.43 6.73 -11.42
N VAL A 106 8.75 5.48 -11.11
CA VAL A 106 8.81 4.39 -12.11
C VAL A 106 7.45 4.16 -12.75
N VAL A 107 6.39 4.06 -11.95
CA VAL A 107 5.02 3.88 -12.44
C VAL A 107 4.58 5.05 -13.30
N GLY A 108 4.80 6.29 -12.85
CA GLY A 108 4.44 7.50 -13.59
C GLY A 108 5.18 7.65 -14.91
N LYS A 109 6.43 7.20 -15.00
CA LYS A 109 7.25 7.29 -16.21
C LYS A 109 7.02 6.15 -17.19
N PHE A 110 6.88 4.90 -16.72
CA PHE A 110 6.94 3.72 -17.57
C PHE A 110 5.62 2.94 -17.68
N LEU A 111 4.84 2.81 -16.62
CA LEU A 111 3.65 1.96 -16.63
C LEU A 111 2.38 2.73 -17.01
N LEU A 112 2.10 3.81 -16.30
CA LEU A 112 0.90 4.61 -16.47
C LEU A 112 0.72 5.17 -17.89
N PRO A 113 1.79 5.67 -18.59
CA PRO A 113 1.68 6.13 -19.96
C PRO A 113 1.17 5.05 -20.92
N VAL A 114 1.66 3.83 -20.81
CA VAL A 114 1.24 2.71 -21.66
C VAL A 114 -0.21 2.34 -21.36
N MET A 115 -0.61 2.32 -20.10
CA MET A 115 -1.98 1.99 -19.71
C MET A 115 -2.99 3.02 -20.23
N ILE A 116 -2.68 4.32 -20.14
CA ILE A 116 -3.54 5.40 -20.66
C ILE A 116 -3.62 5.34 -22.19
N GLU A 117 -2.49 5.18 -22.88
CA GLU A 117 -2.42 5.08 -24.34
C GLU A 117 -3.25 3.90 -24.87
N LYS A 118 -3.14 2.74 -24.24
CA LYS A 118 -3.88 1.53 -24.61
C LYS A 118 -5.33 1.52 -24.08
N LYS A 119 -5.79 2.59 -23.43
CA LYS A 119 -7.16 2.74 -22.89
C LYS A 119 -7.55 1.57 -21.98
N ILE A 120 -6.64 1.13 -21.13
CA ILE A 120 -6.88 0.05 -20.18
C ILE A 120 -7.83 0.56 -19.10
N PHE A 121 -8.97 -0.08 -18.97
CA PHE A 121 -9.99 0.28 -18.00
C PHE A 121 -9.76 -0.43 -16.64
N THR A 122 -9.44 -1.71 -16.71
CA THR A 122 -9.11 -2.53 -15.55
C THR A 122 -7.84 -3.33 -15.79
N ILE A 123 -7.16 -3.68 -14.70
CA ILE A 123 -5.96 -4.51 -14.75
C ILE A 123 -6.26 -5.92 -15.32
N PRO A 124 -7.34 -6.62 -14.91
CA PRO A 124 -7.72 -7.89 -15.54
C PRO A 124 -8.06 -7.78 -17.02
N GLN A 125 -8.64 -6.64 -17.48
CA GLN A 125 -8.87 -6.39 -18.90
C GLN A 125 -7.57 -6.47 -19.70
N PHE A 126 -6.50 -5.81 -19.23
CA PHE A 126 -5.20 -5.87 -19.88
C PHE A 126 -4.72 -7.32 -20.04
N LEU A 127 -4.83 -8.15 -18.99
CA LEU A 127 -4.40 -9.55 -19.03
C LEU A 127 -5.21 -10.39 -20.03
N ARG A 128 -6.51 -10.17 -20.10
CA ARG A 128 -7.39 -10.81 -21.08
C ARG A 128 -6.98 -10.46 -22.51
N ASP A 129 -6.76 -9.18 -22.76
CA ASP A 129 -6.48 -8.66 -24.10
C ASP A 129 -5.04 -9.04 -24.52
N ARG A 130 -4.09 -9.02 -23.59
CA ARG A 130 -2.68 -9.37 -23.82
C ARG A 130 -2.45 -10.87 -23.96
N TYR A 131 -3.11 -11.68 -23.15
CA TYR A 131 -2.88 -13.12 -23.09
C TYR A 131 -4.09 -13.91 -23.56
N ASN A 132 -5.03 -14.13 -22.67
CA ASN A 132 -6.25 -14.88 -22.96
C ASN A 132 -7.35 -14.60 -21.92
N PRO A 133 -8.64 -14.93 -22.24
CA PRO A 133 -9.74 -14.71 -21.30
C PRO A 133 -9.59 -15.42 -19.97
N GLY A 134 -8.99 -16.62 -19.95
CA GLY A 134 -8.78 -17.39 -18.71
C GLY A 134 -7.83 -16.69 -17.75
N THR A 135 -6.74 -16.10 -18.23
CA THR A 135 -5.81 -15.32 -17.40
C THR A 135 -6.52 -14.10 -16.81
N GLY A 136 -7.29 -13.36 -17.60
CA GLY A 136 -8.07 -12.21 -17.10
C GLY A 136 -9.07 -12.61 -16.02
N LEU A 137 -9.83 -13.70 -16.24
CA LEU A 137 -10.80 -14.21 -15.26
C LEU A 137 -10.13 -14.66 -13.94
N ALA A 138 -9.03 -15.42 -14.03
CA ALA A 138 -8.32 -15.89 -12.86
C ALA A 138 -7.85 -14.72 -11.98
N PHE A 139 -7.29 -13.67 -12.59
CA PHE A 139 -6.89 -12.46 -11.87
C PHE A 139 -8.07 -11.63 -11.36
N SER A 140 -9.20 -11.60 -12.07
CA SER A 140 -10.41 -10.94 -11.57
C SER A 140 -10.91 -11.60 -10.28
N ILE A 141 -11.04 -12.93 -10.27
CA ILE A 141 -11.45 -13.70 -9.09
C ILE A 141 -10.47 -13.46 -7.94
N PHE A 142 -9.21 -13.47 -8.26
CA PHE A 142 -8.12 -13.30 -7.34
C PHE A 142 -8.11 -11.92 -6.65
N TRP A 143 -8.21 -10.81 -7.43
CA TRP A 143 -8.31 -9.47 -6.87
C TRP A 143 -9.59 -9.30 -6.03
N LEU A 144 -10.72 -9.89 -6.46
CA LEU A 144 -11.95 -9.86 -5.68
C LEU A 144 -11.78 -10.56 -4.33
N PHE A 145 -11.11 -11.72 -4.33
CA PHE A 145 -10.80 -12.42 -3.08
C PHE A 145 -9.92 -11.57 -2.16
N LEU A 146 -8.82 -11.02 -2.68
CA LEU A 146 -7.91 -10.18 -1.92
C LEU A 146 -8.62 -8.95 -1.33
N TYR A 147 -9.43 -8.26 -2.14
CA TYR A 147 -10.13 -7.06 -1.68
C TYR A 147 -11.17 -7.37 -0.61
N VAL A 148 -11.98 -8.40 -0.81
CA VAL A 148 -13.09 -8.69 0.10
C VAL A 148 -12.62 -9.34 1.40
N PHE A 149 -11.71 -10.32 1.32
CA PHE A 149 -11.32 -11.11 2.49
C PHE A 149 -10.09 -10.55 3.22
N ILE A 150 -9.19 -9.86 2.55
CA ILE A 150 -7.97 -9.33 3.17
C ILE A 150 -8.08 -7.82 3.39
N ASN A 151 -8.19 -7.03 2.31
CA ASN A 151 -8.08 -5.58 2.42
C ASN A 151 -9.27 -4.91 3.13
N LEU A 152 -10.51 -5.27 2.77
CA LEU A 152 -11.69 -4.69 3.45
C LEU A 152 -11.71 -5.08 4.93
N THR A 153 -11.42 -6.34 5.26
CA THR A 153 -11.41 -6.83 6.63
C THR A 153 -10.32 -6.20 7.48
N SER A 154 -9.09 -6.10 6.96
CA SER A 154 -7.94 -5.56 7.68
C SER A 154 -8.09 -4.07 7.97
N VAL A 155 -8.45 -3.28 6.96
CA VAL A 155 -8.63 -1.82 7.12
C VAL A 155 -9.74 -1.50 8.11
N ALA A 156 -10.86 -2.23 8.04
CA ALA A 156 -11.97 -2.03 8.97
C ALA A 156 -11.61 -2.48 10.39
N TRP A 157 -10.89 -3.60 10.54
CA TRP A 157 -10.44 -4.12 11.84
C TRP A 157 -9.50 -3.15 12.54
N LEU A 158 -8.43 -2.71 11.86
CA LEU A 158 -7.47 -1.76 12.40
C LEU A 158 -8.12 -0.40 12.70
N GLY A 159 -9.01 0.06 11.81
CA GLY A 159 -9.78 1.28 12.05
C GLY A 159 -10.66 1.19 13.29
N ALA A 160 -11.36 0.07 13.47
CA ALA A 160 -12.20 -0.15 14.63
C ALA A 160 -11.38 -0.32 15.93
N LEU A 161 -10.23 -1.01 15.88
CA LEU A 161 -9.29 -1.13 17.00
C LEU A 161 -8.83 0.25 17.48
N ALA A 162 -8.45 1.11 16.55
CA ALA A 162 -8.03 2.47 16.87
C ALA A 162 -9.17 3.30 17.50
N ILE A 163 -10.36 3.26 16.90
CA ILE A 163 -11.54 3.98 17.41
C ILE A 163 -11.91 3.48 18.81
N GLU A 164 -11.94 2.16 19.00
CA GLU A 164 -12.21 1.51 20.29
C GLU A 164 -11.21 1.96 21.36
N GLN A 165 -9.91 2.00 21.03
CA GLN A 165 -8.85 2.40 21.95
C GLN A 165 -8.92 3.90 22.31
N ILE A 166 -9.07 4.76 21.29
CA ILE A 166 -9.14 6.22 21.49
C ILE A 166 -10.38 6.60 22.31
N LEU A 167 -11.51 5.97 22.06
CA LEU A 167 -12.76 6.24 22.78
C LEU A 167 -12.85 5.50 24.13
N GLY A 168 -11.85 4.70 24.52
CA GLY A 168 -11.85 3.96 25.78
C GLY A 168 -12.90 2.84 25.84
N LEU A 169 -13.30 2.30 24.68
CA LEU A 169 -14.35 1.28 24.54
C LEU A 169 -13.80 -0.14 24.45
N ARG A 170 -12.51 -0.35 24.74
CA ARG A 170 -11.86 -1.65 24.61
C ARG A 170 -12.53 -2.69 25.52
N GLY A 171 -12.95 -3.82 24.90
CA GLY A 171 -13.63 -4.89 25.62
C GLY A 171 -15.09 -4.59 25.97
N CYS A 172 -15.65 -3.44 25.55
CA CYS A 172 -17.07 -3.17 25.74
C CYS A 172 -17.92 -4.06 24.84
N MET A 173 -19.07 -4.46 25.39
CA MET A 173 -20.09 -5.24 24.68
C MET A 173 -21.38 -4.45 24.61
N LEU A 174 -22.04 -4.52 23.46
CA LEU A 174 -23.41 -4.02 23.29
C LEU A 174 -24.37 -5.16 23.54
N VAL A 175 -25.21 -5.03 24.55
CA VAL A 175 -26.19 -6.05 24.92
C VAL A 175 -27.53 -5.70 24.27
N ILE A 176 -28.02 -6.58 23.38
CA ILE A 176 -29.33 -6.45 22.73
C ILE A 176 -30.16 -7.71 23.08
N GLY A 177 -31.04 -7.60 24.02
CA GLY A 177 -31.79 -8.75 24.57
C GLY A 177 -30.83 -9.71 25.27
N SER A 178 -30.73 -10.95 24.78
CA SER A 178 -29.82 -12.00 25.29
C SER A 178 -28.49 -12.10 24.52
N THR A 179 -28.28 -11.25 23.49
CA THR A 179 -27.10 -11.32 22.62
C THR A 179 -26.11 -10.24 22.99
N GLU A 180 -24.86 -10.64 23.23
CA GLU A 180 -23.73 -9.74 23.44
C GLU A 180 -22.95 -9.58 22.14
N ILE A 181 -22.83 -8.34 21.66
CA ILE A 181 -22.11 -8.00 20.43
C ILE A 181 -20.91 -7.14 20.80
N SER A 182 -19.71 -7.53 20.34
CA SER A 182 -18.50 -6.71 20.53
C SER A 182 -18.70 -5.32 19.92
N ILE A 183 -18.40 -4.27 20.69
CA ILE A 183 -18.46 -2.89 20.20
C ILE A 183 -17.60 -2.68 18.97
N ARG A 184 -16.49 -3.43 18.82
CA ARG A 184 -15.64 -3.42 17.63
C ARG A 184 -16.41 -3.79 16.37
N LEU A 185 -17.27 -4.80 16.41
CA LEU A 185 -18.09 -5.18 15.26
C LEU A 185 -19.13 -4.10 14.90
N VAL A 186 -19.64 -3.40 15.90
CA VAL A 186 -20.56 -2.27 15.69
C VAL A 186 -19.81 -1.11 14.99
N ILE A 187 -18.60 -0.81 15.42
CA ILE A 187 -17.75 0.24 14.80
C ILE A 187 -17.44 -0.16 13.35
N ILE A 188 -17.05 -1.41 13.09
CA ILE A 188 -16.79 -1.92 11.73
C ILE A 188 -18.01 -1.73 10.84
N LEU A 189 -19.19 -2.09 11.33
CA LEU A 189 -20.44 -1.92 10.58
C LEU A 189 -20.71 -0.45 10.24
N ILE A 190 -20.51 0.46 11.19
CA ILE A 190 -20.66 1.91 10.98
C ILE A 190 -19.67 2.40 9.91
N LEU A 191 -18.39 2.00 9.98
CA LEU A 191 -17.38 2.36 8.99
C LEU A 191 -17.76 1.88 7.59
N TYR A 192 -18.22 0.64 7.46
CA TYR A 192 -18.69 0.08 6.19
C TYR A 192 -19.92 0.82 5.64
N ILE A 193 -20.89 1.15 6.48
CA ILE A 193 -22.08 1.89 6.05
C ILE A 193 -21.69 3.27 5.53
N ILE A 194 -20.87 4.02 6.27
CA ILE A 194 -20.46 5.37 5.87
C ILE A 194 -19.67 5.30 4.56
N ALA A 195 -18.68 4.43 4.46
CA ALA A 195 -17.88 4.26 3.23
C ALA A 195 -18.73 3.79 2.04
N GLY A 196 -19.66 2.84 2.30
CA GLY A 196 -20.54 2.30 1.28
C GLY A 196 -21.52 3.33 0.74
N VAL A 197 -22.14 4.14 1.60
CA VAL A 197 -23.20 5.09 1.21
C VAL A 197 -22.70 6.01 0.08
N TYR A 198 -21.61 6.74 0.25
CA TYR A 198 -21.18 7.67 -0.81
C TYR A 198 -20.44 6.98 -1.96
N SER A 199 -19.76 5.84 -1.73
CA SER A 199 -19.08 5.08 -2.78
C SER A 199 -20.09 4.43 -3.74
N ILE A 200 -21.14 3.78 -3.21
CA ILE A 200 -22.16 3.08 -3.99
C ILE A 200 -22.98 4.06 -4.84
N TYR A 201 -23.33 5.24 -4.30
CA TYR A 201 -24.09 6.25 -5.06
C TYR A 201 -23.20 7.11 -5.96
N GLY A 202 -22.03 7.51 -5.47
CA GLY A 202 -21.17 8.48 -6.14
C GLY A 202 -20.21 7.89 -7.17
N GLY A 203 -19.77 6.66 -6.99
CA GLY A 203 -18.71 6.04 -7.78
C GLY A 203 -17.34 6.73 -7.57
N LEU A 204 -16.37 6.49 -8.46
CA LEU A 204 -15.01 6.99 -8.33
C LEU A 204 -14.91 8.51 -8.25
N SER A 205 -15.77 9.26 -8.93
CA SER A 205 -15.75 10.73 -8.89
C SER A 205 -15.99 11.28 -7.49
N SER A 206 -16.98 10.73 -6.79
CA SER A 206 -17.27 11.11 -5.39
C SER A 206 -16.10 10.77 -4.48
N VAL A 207 -15.57 9.55 -4.61
CA VAL A 207 -14.44 9.08 -3.81
C VAL A 207 -13.22 9.98 -4.03
N ALA A 208 -12.84 10.27 -5.29
CA ALA A 208 -11.63 11.04 -5.59
C ALA A 208 -11.69 12.49 -5.06
N TRP A 209 -12.85 13.14 -5.07
CA TRP A 209 -12.97 14.50 -4.54
C TRP A 209 -13.07 14.53 -3.01
N THR A 210 -13.73 13.57 -2.39
CA THR A 210 -13.68 13.43 -0.92
C THR A 210 -12.28 13.09 -0.43
N ASP A 211 -11.51 12.30 -1.17
CA ASP A 211 -10.10 11.97 -0.89
C ASP A 211 -9.22 13.22 -0.77
N VAL A 212 -9.45 14.23 -1.61
CA VAL A 212 -8.70 15.51 -1.54
C VAL A 212 -8.90 16.20 -0.19
N MET A 213 -10.14 16.26 0.27
CA MET A 213 -10.41 16.82 1.60
C MET A 213 -9.78 15.96 2.68
N GLN A 214 -9.94 14.65 2.57
CA GLN A 214 -9.44 13.69 3.56
C GLN A 214 -7.92 13.74 3.70
N VAL A 215 -7.15 13.80 2.59
CA VAL A 215 -5.69 13.87 2.67
C VAL A 215 -5.21 15.12 3.37
N THR A 216 -5.93 16.24 3.24
CA THR A 216 -5.60 17.49 3.93
C THR A 216 -5.70 17.33 5.45
N PHE A 217 -6.81 16.75 5.93
CA PHE A 217 -6.99 16.48 7.36
C PHE A 217 -6.06 15.38 7.87
N LEU A 218 -5.79 14.37 7.07
CA LEU A 218 -4.91 13.25 7.37
C LEU A 218 -3.46 13.73 7.57
N VAL A 219 -2.93 14.49 6.62
CA VAL A 219 -1.55 15.03 6.72
C VAL A 219 -1.48 16.07 7.84
N GLY A 220 -2.42 17.00 7.88
CA GLY A 220 -2.46 18.04 8.92
C GLY A 220 -2.64 17.46 10.32
N GLY A 221 -3.65 16.62 10.53
CA GLY A 221 -3.92 15.98 11.83
C GLY A 221 -2.79 15.05 12.29
N GLY A 222 -2.19 14.31 11.35
CA GLY A 222 -1.06 13.44 11.64
C GLY A 222 0.20 14.21 12.05
N LEU A 223 0.55 15.30 11.35
CA LEU A 223 1.67 16.17 11.71
C LEU A 223 1.45 16.83 13.07
N ILE A 224 0.22 17.30 13.35
CA ILE A 224 -0.10 17.90 14.65
C ILE A 224 0.02 16.84 15.77
N THR A 225 -0.43 15.60 15.54
CA THR A 225 -0.29 14.51 16.51
C THR A 225 1.18 14.19 16.79
N ALA A 226 2.02 14.10 15.74
CA ALA A 226 3.46 13.87 15.87
C ALA A 226 4.13 15.02 16.63
N TYR A 227 3.80 16.27 16.28
CA TYR A 227 4.29 17.45 16.99
C TYR A 227 3.88 17.45 18.46
N ALA A 228 2.61 17.19 18.77
CA ALA A 228 2.10 17.18 20.14
C ALA A 228 2.78 16.10 21.00
N ALA A 229 3.04 14.92 20.46
CA ALA A 229 3.77 13.87 21.16
C ALA A 229 5.20 14.30 21.52
N LEU A 230 5.90 14.93 20.58
CA LEU A 230 7.26 15.47 20.82
C LEU A 230 7.25 16.65 21.78
N ASP A 231 6.26 17.55 21.69
CA ASP A 231 6.14 18.71 22.57
C ASP A 231 5.90 18.32 24.03
N VAL A 232 5.11 17.26 24.27
CA VAL A 232 4.94 16.70 25.63
C VAL A 232 6.25 16.14 26.16
N ILE A 233 7.03 15.42 25.31
CA ILE A 233 8.36 14.94 25.69
C ILE A 233 9.28 16.14 26.03
N ALA A 234 9.30 17.19 25.19
CA ALA A 234 10.08 18.40 25.45
C ALA A 234 9.74 19.04 26.80
N THR A 235 8.44 19.21 27.06
CA THR A 235 7.94 19.81 28.29
C THR A 235 8.29 18.97 29.53
N LYS A 236 8.11 17.64 29.46
CA LYS A 236 8.40 16.73 30.59
C LYS A 236 9.89 16.60 30.87
N MET A 237 10.73 16.72 29.84
CA MET A 237 12.19 16.66 29.95
C MET A 237 12.83 18.04 30.17
N ASN A 238 12.04 19.12 30.26
CA ASN A 238 12.51 20.51 30.37
C ASN A 238 13.53 20.87 29.28
N LEU A 239 13.23 20.47 28.03
CA LEU A 239 14.12 20.71 26.89
C LEU A 239 13.85 22.10 26.28
N ASP A 240 14.88 22.93 26.21
CA ASP A 240 14.84 24.18 25.46
C ASP A 240 14.86 23.88 23.95
N GLY A 241 13.88 24.42 23.20
CA GLY A 241 13.75 24.22 21.75
C GLY A 241 12.57 23.35 21.30
N GLY A 242 11.69 22.94 22.22
CA GLY A 242 10.38 22.32 21.91
C GLY A 242 10.49 20.98 21.18
N ALA A 243 9.53 20.70 20.29
CA ALA A 243 9.39 19.39 19.63
C ALA A 243 10.63 18.94 18.84
N LEU A 244 11.39 19.86 18.22
CA LEU A 244 12.62 19.51 17.49
C LEU A 244 13.75 19.07 18.45
N ALA A 245 13.87 19.75 19.60
CA ALA A 245 14.81 19.33 20.65
C ALA A 245 14.42 17.97 21.21
N ALA A 246 13.12 17.72 21.41
CA ALA A 246 12.63 16.42 21.84
C ALA A 246 12.96 15.30 20.84
N LEU A 247 12.79 15.54 19.54
CA LEU A 247 13.16 14.57 18.51
C LEU A 247 14.65 14.24 18.56
N GLY A 248 15.52 15.27 18.68
CA GLY A 248 16.95 15.09 18.86
C GLY A 248 17.29 14.32 20.14
N HIS A 249 16.61 14.62 21.23
CA HIS A 249 16.78 13.95 22.52
C HIS A 249 16.37 12.47 22.45
N VAL A 250 15.21 12.15 21.88
CA VAL A 250 14.75 10.77 21.67
C VAL A 250 15.73 10.00 20.78
N PHE A 251 16.18 10.64 19.70
CA PHE A 251 17.18 10.07 18.78
C PHE A 251 18.48 9.71 19.49
N GLN A 252 19.05 10.64 20.26
CA GLN A 252 20.31 10.40 20.98
C GLN A 252 20.15 9.32 22.06
N ASN A 253 19.09 9.42 22.87
CA ASN A 253 18.88 8.47 23.97
C ASN A 253 18.65 7.04 23.51
N LEU A 254 17.98 6.83 22.38
CA LEU A 254 17.80 5.48 21.82
C LEU A 254 19.07 5.01 21.11
N LYS A 255 19.77 5.89 20.39
CA LYS A 255 21.03 5.54 19.72
C LYS A 255 22.14 5.15 20.69
N ASP A 256 22.18 5.76 21.90
CA ASP A 256 23.18 5.48 22.91
C ASP A 256 22.92 4.16 23.67
N VAL A 257 21.74 3.54 23.49
CA VAL A 257 21.45 2.22 24.05
C VAL A 257 22.13 1.15 23.19
N PRO A 258 23.05 0.34 23.75
CA PRO A 258 23.73 -0.69 22.98
C PRO A 258 22.74 -1.66 22.34
N GLY A 259 22.80 -1.78 21.02
CA GLY A 259 21.94 -2.66 20.23
C GLY A 259 20.57 -2.09 19.87
N ASP A 260 20.23 -0.85 20.24
CA ASP A 260 18.99 -0.21 19.77
C ASP A 260 19.08 0.14 18.29
N THR A 261 18.06 -0.24 17.53
CA THR A 261 17.97 -0.01 16.09
C THR A 261 16.77 0.86 15.70
N HIS A 262 16.09 1.50 16.68
CA HIS A 262 14.84 2.23 16.42
C HIS A 262 14.99 3.42 15.45
N PHE A 263 16.19 3.96 15.28
CA PHE A 263 16.46 5.01 14.29
C PHE A 263 17.27 4.54 13.08
N ASN A 264 17.42 3.24 12.85
CA ASN A 264 18.09 2.70 11.68
C ASN A 264 17.08 2.30 10.60
N LEU A 265 17.28 2.77 9.36
CA LEU A 265 16.48 2.32 8.19
C LEU A 265 16.88 0.93 7.69
N ALA A 266 18.08 0.45 8.03
CA ALA A 266 18.55 -0.89 7.74
C ALA A 266 18.88 -1.62 9.05
N VAL A 267 18.23 -2.77 9.29
CA VAL A 267 18.39 -3.57 10.50
C VAL A 267 19.25 -4.79 10.20
N GLN A 268 20.22 -5.08 11.07
CA GLN A 268 21.02 -6.29 10.97
C GLN A 268 20.30 -7.50 11.59
N ARG A 269 20.58 -8.67 11.05
CA ARG A 269 20.15 -9.94 11.64
C ARG A 269 20.82 -10.14 13.01
N ASN A 270 20.06 -10.58 13.99
CA ASN A 270 20.50 -10.73 15.37
C ASN A 270 21.02 -9.43 16.02
N ALA A 271 20.50 -8.28 15.59
CA ALA A 271 20.67 -7.05 16.35
C ALA A 271 20.19 -7.28 17.79
N ALA A 272 20.91 -6.73 18.77
CA ALA A 272 20.52 -6.90 20.17
C ALA A 272 19.10 -6.37 20.37
N MET A 273 18.25 -7.19 20.98
CA MET A 273 16.85 -6.86 21.18
C MET A 273 16.66 -6.12 22.50
N TYR A 274 15.72 -5.20 22.52
CA TYR A 274 15.33 -4.53 23.75
C TYR A 274 14.73 -5.54 24.73
N PRO A 275 14.98 -5.41 26.04
CA PRO A 275 14.35 -6.27 27.04
C PRO A 275 12.81 -6.24 26.89
N GLY A 276 12.20 -7.40 26.63
CA GLY A 276 10.75 -7.56 26.45
C GLY A 276 10.26 -7.58 24.99
N ILE A 277 11.15 -7.40 24.00
CA ILE A 277 10.86 -7.68 22.59
C ILE A 277 11.39 -9.09 22.27
N THR A 278 10.48 -9.98 21.86
CA THR A 278 10.79 -11.40 21.63
C THR A 278 11.19 -11.71 20.20
N ASP A 279 10.85 -10.82 19.24
CA ASP A 279 11.03 -11.07 17.81
C ASP A 279 12.19 -10.24 17.25
N ASP A 280 13.10 -10.89 16.51
CA ASP A 280 14.18 -10.22 15.80
C ASP A 280 13.60 -9.30 14.71
N PRO A 281 13.80 -7.96 14.77
CA PRO A 281 13.27 -7.02 13.79
C PRO A 281 13.68 -7.33 12.33
N TYR A 282 14.81 -8.01 12.12
CA TYR A 282 15.26 -8.44 10.81
C TYR A 282 14.28 -9.38 10.11
N PHE A 283 13.53 -10.21 10.83
CA PHE A 283 12.53 -11.10 10.21
C PHE A 283 11.42 -10.31 9.53
N THR A 284 11.08 -9.17 10.08
CA THR A 284 10.05 -8.28 9.55
C THR A 284 10.64 -7.31 8.51
N LEU A 285 11.86 -6.82 8.77
CA LEU A 285 12.50 -5.73 8.05
C LEU A 285 13.96 -6.10 7.69
N PRO A 286 14.17 -6.99 6.70
CA PRO A 286 15.48 -7.60 6.44
C PRO A 286 16.47 -6.65 5.77
N GLY A 287 17.05 -5.73 6.51
CA GLY A 287 18.21 -4.91 6.16
C GLY A 287 18.19 -4.34 4.74
N ILE A 288 19.26 -4.58 3.99
CA ILE A 288 19.41 -4.13 2.59
C ILE A 288 18.32 -4.69 1.66
N ALA A 289 17.71 -5.83 2.01
CA ALA A 289 16.63 -6.40 1.21
C ALA A 289 15.39 -5.48 1.11
N LEU A 290 15.22 -4.53 2.03
CA LEU A 290 14.20 -3.49 1.92
C LEU A 290 14.48 -2.54 0.73
N ILE A 291 15.76 -2.30 0.40
CA ILE A 291 16.15 -1.31 -0.62
C ILE A 291 16.32 -1.95 -1.99
N VAL A 292 17.04 -3.08 -2.06
CA VAL A 292 17.40 -3.75 -3.33
C VAL A 292 16.63 -5.04 -3.57
N GLY A 293 15.79 -5.45 -2.61
CA GLY A 293 15.09 -6.74 -2.62
C GLY A 293 13.63 -6.67 -3.04
N ALA A 294 12.85 -7.58 -2.49
CA ALA A 294 11.47 -7.82 -2.88
C ALA A 294 10.48 -6.71 -2.46
N LEU A 295 10.90 -5.70 -1.70
CA LEU A 295 10.05 -4.54 -1.41
C LEU A 295 9.66 -3.80 -2.71
N TRP A 296 10.51 -3.87 -3.75
CA TRP A 296 10.14 -3.40 -5.09
C TRP A 296 8.97 -4.17 -5.68
N LEU A 297 8.86 -5.49 -5.42
CA LEU A 297 7.73 -6.30 -5.89
C LEU A 297 6.43 -5.85 -5.23
N THR A 298 6.46 -5.65 -3.90
CA THR A 298 5.31 -5.13 -3.15
C THR A 298 4.88 -3.79 -3.70
N ASN A 299 5.82 -2.85 -3.85
CA ASN A 299 5.51 -1.50 -4.30
C ASN A 299 5.08 -1.45 -5.78
N LEU A 300 5.74 -2.17 -6.69
CA LEU A 300 5.29 -2.24 -8.10
C LEU A 300 3.93 -2.92 -8.22
N GLY A 301 3.71 -4.02 -7.49
CA GLY A 301 2.42 -4.70 -7.44
C GLY A 301 1.31 -3.78 -6.93
N TYR A 302 1.57 -3.02 -5.89
CA TYR A 302 0.62 -2.11 -5.28
C TYR A 302 0.37 -0.84 -6.13
N TRP A 303 1.42 -0.09 -6.48
CA TRP A 303 1.28 1.20 -7.16
C TRP A 303 1.05 1.09 -8.66
N GLY A 304 1.56 0.03 -9.28
CA GLY A 304 1.46 -0.19 -10.73
C GLY A 304 0.29 -1.07 -11.16
N PHE A 305 -0.06 -2.07 -10.36
CA PHE A 305 -0.97 -3.14 -10.80
C PHE A 305 -2.15 -3.41 -9.88
N ASN A 306 -2.28 -2.68 -8.78
CA ASN A 306 -3.46 -2.78 -7.92
C ASN A 306 -4.57 -1.84 -8.42
N GLN A 307 -5.77 -2.39 -8.68
CA GLN A 307 -6.85 -1.67 -9.34
C GLN A 307 -7.28 -0.41 -8.57
N TYR A 308 -7.51 -0.49 -7.24
CA TYR A 308 -8.03 0.66 -6.49
C TYR A 308 -7.04 1.82 -6.37
N ILE A 309 -5.76 1.56 -6.63
CA ILE A 309 -4.71 2.56 -6.68
C ILE A 309 -4.55 3.11 -8.11
N ILE A 310 -4.19 2.24 -9.08
CA ILE A 310 -3.87 2.70 -10.43
C ILE A 310 -5.07 3.36 -11.14
N GLN A 311 -6.29 2.96 -10.78
CA GLN A 311 -7.54 3.54 -11.29
C GLN A 311 -7.62 5.06 -11.07
N LYS A 312 -7.03 5.59 -10.00
CA LYS A 312 -6.94 7.04 -9.75
C LYS A 312 -6.07 7.73 -10.81
N GLY A 313 -4.94 7.13 -11.15
CA GLY A 313 -4.07 7.61 -12.24
C GLY A 313 -4.74 7.54 -13.62
N LEU A 314 -5.48 6.44 -13.89
CA LEU A 314 -6.22 6.26 -15.14
C LEU A 314 -7.39 7.24 -15.30
N ALA A 315 -7.91 7.78 -14.18
CA ALA A 315 -8.98 8.79 -14.17
C ALA A 315 -8.50 10.22 -14.44
N ALA A 316 -7.21 10.44 -14.66
CA ALA A 316 -6.63 11.74 -14.95
C ALA A 316 -7.15 12.35 -16.24
N LYS A 317 -7.23 13.69 -16.28
CA LYS A 317 -7.66 14.48 -17.45
C LYS A 317 -6.73 14.31 -18.65
N SER A 318 -5.44 14.10 -18.41
CA SER A 318 -4.43 13.88 -19.46
C SER A 318 -3.25 13.09 -18.89
N LEU A 319 -2.41 12.54 -19.81
CA LEU A 319 -1.18 11.84 -19.43
C LEU A 319 -0.24 12.73 -18.60
N ASN A 320 -0.13 14.01 -18.92
CA ASN A 320 0.72 14.94 -18.17
C ASN A 320 0.18 15.19 -16.75
N GLU A 321 -1.14 15.34 -16.59
CA GLU A 321 -1.77 15.42 -15.26
C GLU A 321 -1.53 14.14 -14.45
N ALA A 322 -1.65 12.98 -15.07
CA ALA A 322 -1.36 11.70 -14.43
C ALA A 322 0.10 11.62 -13.93
N LYS A 323 1.08 11.94 -14.80
CA LYS A 323 2.51 11.95 -14.44
C LYS A 323 2.81 12.90 -13.29
N LYS A 324 2.30 14.14 -13.34
CA LYS A 324 2.47 15.14 -12.26
C LYS A 324 1.82 14.67 -10.96
N GLY A 325 0.66 14.03 -11.03
CA GLY A 325 -0.02 13.44 -9.88
C GLY A 325 0.80 12.37 -9.18
N MET A 326 1.51 11.51 -9.94
CA MET A 326 2.42 10.52 -9.37
C MET A 326 3.60 11.16 -8.61
N ILE A 327 4.19 12.25 -9.16
CA ILE A 327 5.26 12.98 -8.47
C ILE A 327 4.75 13.65 -7.21
N PHE A 328 3.57 14.27 -7.25
CA PHE A 328 2.97 14.87 -6.05
C PHE A 328 2.69 13.81 -4.97
N ALA A 329 2.16 12.65 -5.34
CA ALA A 329 2.00 11.53 -4.44
C ALA A 329 3.35 11.05 -3.86
N ALA A 330 4.42 11.03 -4.65
CA ALA A 330 5.76 10.63 -4.19
C ALA A 330 6.30 11.59 -3.10
N PHE A 331 6.10 12.90 -3.24
CA PHE A 331 6.45 13.86 -2.18
C PHE A 331 5.62 13.65 -0.92
N LEU A 332 4.31 13.44 -1.05
CA LEU A 332 3.46 13.16 0.10
C LEU A 332 3.90 11.87 0.82
N LYS A 333 4.35 10.86 0.08
CA LYS A 333 4.87 9.60 0.65
C LYS A 333 6.09 9.81 1.55
N ILE A 334 6.97 10.74 1.22
CA ILE A 334 8.14 11.06 2.06
C ILE A 334 7.71 11.66 3.42
N LEU A 335 6.55 12.33 3.50
CA LEU A 335 6.04 12.90 4.75
C LEU A 335 5.43 11.84 5.69
N ILE A 336 4.97 10.71 5.17
CA ILE A 336 4.24 9.73 5.97
C ILE A 336 5.05 9.12 7.12
N PRO A 337 6.34 8.76 6.97
CA PRO A 337 7.15 8.31 8.10
C PRO A 337 7.18 9.27 9.29
N PHE A 338 7.18 10.58 9.01
CA PHE A 338 7.14 11.60 10.09
C PHE A 338 5.79 11.63 10.80
N ILE A 339 4.71 11.28 10.09
CA ILE A 339 3.34 11.28 10.61
C ILE A 339 3.05 10.00 11.42
N VAL A 340 3.59 8.84 11.01
CA VAL A 340 3.21 7.54 11.59
C VAL A 340 4.36 6.83 12.30
N CYS A 341 5.60 6.84 11.76
CA CYS A 341 6.70 6.11 12.36
C CYS A 341 7.31 6.84 13.55
N ILE A 342 7.54 8.15 13.45
CA ILE A 342 8.07 8.95 14.58
C ILE A 342 7.17 8.86 15.81
N PRO A 343 5.82 9.01 15.72
CA PRO A 343 4.95 8.75 16.86
C PRO A 343 5.13 7.35 17.46
N GLY A 344 5.23 6.30 16.65
CA GLY A 344 5.47 4.94 17.14
C GLY A 344 6.74 4.83 17.98
N VAL A 345 7.86 5.40 17.49
CA VAL A 345 9.13 5.45 18.22
C VAL A 345 9.01 6.31 19.50
N CYS A 346 8.28 7.43 19.45
CA CYS A 346 8.02 8.24 20.66
C CYS A 346 7.24 7.44 21.72
N ALA A 347 6.23 6.67 21.31
CA ALA A 347 5.48 5.81 22.23
C ALA A 347 6.38 4.73 22.86
N PHE A 348 7.29 4.14 22.08
CA PHE A 348 8.31 3.22 22.57
C PHE A 348 9.24 3.88 23.59
N TYR A 349 9.77 5.05 23.25
CA TYR A 349 10.64 5.82 24.16
C TYR A 349 9.94 6.11 25.49
N ILE A 350 8.68 6.56 25.46
CA ILE A 350 7.91 6.87 26.67
C ILE A 350 7.72 5.60 27.50
N LYS A 351 7.35 4.48 26.88
CA LYS A 351 7.11 3.22 27.60
C LYS A 351 8.37 2.67 28.25
N THR A 352 9.52 2.76 27.57
CA THR A 352 10.76 2.09 27.99
C THR A 352 11.69 2.99 28.79
N GLN A 353 11.80 4.27 28.39
CA GLN A 353 12.74 5.21 29.01
C GLN A 353 12.07 6.15 30.02
N GLN A 354 10.73 6.22 30.03
CA GLN A 354 9.96 7.09 30.93
C GLN A 354 8.83 6.32 31.63
N PRO A 355 9.13 5.23 32.37
CA PRO A 355 8.12 4.35 32.97
C PRO A 355 7.22 5.07 33.98
N GLU A 356 7.74 6.07 34.71
CA GLU A 356 6.95 6.88 35.64
C GLU A 356 5.90 7.73 34.92
N LEU A 357 6.29 8.36 33.81
CA LEU A 357 5.36 9.09 32.94
C LEU A 357 4.33 8.12 32.34
N PHE A 358 4.80 6.98 31.82
CA PHE A 358 3.92 5.99 31.21
C PHE A 358 2.84 5.48 32.17
N ALA A 359 3.21 5.23 33.45
CA ALA A 359 2.28 4.76 34.48
C ALA A 359 1.18 5.77 34.83
N GLN A 360 1.38 7.07 34.58
CA GLN A 360 0.40 8.13 34.81
C GLN A 360 -0.59 8.31 33.66
N LEU A 361 -0.34 7.67 32.50
CA LEU A 361 -1.11 7.85 31.29
C LEU A 361 -2.26 6.83 31.16
N ALA A 362 -3.34 7.25 30.54
CA ALA A 362 -4.54 6.42 30.41
C ALA A 362 -4.42 5.39 29.27
N GLY A 363 -4.91 4.16 29.51
CA GLY A 363 -5.16 3.16 28.46
C GLY A 363 -4.01 2.20 28.18
N GLY A 364 -2.77 2.53 28.48
CA GLY A 364 -1.60 1.65 28.27
C GLY A 364 -1.40 1.20 26.80
N ILE A 365 -0.32 0.44 26.56
CA ILE A 365 0.00 -0.20 25.27
C ILE A 365 0.11 -1.71 25.56
N SER A 366 -0.92 -2.48 25.17
CA SER A 366 -0.98 -3.92 25.37
C SER A 366 -0.42 -4.70 24.17
N ILE A 367 -0.66 -4.19 22.96
CA ILE A 367 -0.12 -4.68 21.70
C ILE A 367 0.55 -3.51 20.98
N SER A 368 1.44 -3.80 20.06
CA SER A 368 2.18 -2.77 19.31
C SER A 368 1.25 -1.79 18.58
N ASP A 369 0.16 -2.29 18.02
CA ASP A 369 -0.84 -1.49 17.29
C ASP A 369 -1.62 -0.50 18.18
N ASP A 370 -1.49 -0.56 19.51
CA ASP A 370 -2.06 0.44 20.43
C ASP A 370 -1.23 1.75 20.48
N ALA A 371 -0.01 1.79 19.93
CA ALA A 371 0.93 2.90 20.09
C ALA A 371 0.37 4.25 19.61
N TYR A 372 -0.15 4.33 18.40
CA TYR A 372 -0.69 5.58 17.84
C TYR A 372 -1.99 6.04 18.52
N PRO A 373 -2.99 5.16 18.76
CA PRO A 373 -4.17 5.48 19.54
C PRO A 373 -3.85 5.99 20.96
N PHE A 374 -2.84 5.40 21.62
CA PHE A 374 -2.36 5.82 22.92
C PHE A 374 -1.86 7.27 22.91
N LEU A 375 -1.10 7.66 21.86
CA LEU A 375 -0.63 9.04 21.72
C LEU A 375 -1.78 10.03 21.48
N ILE A 376 -2.72 9.70 20.60
CA ILE A 376 -3.91 10.56 20.37
C ILE A 376 -4.66 10.76 21.69
N ARG A 377 -4.89 9.68 22.43
CA ARG A 377 -5.67 9.75 23.67
C ARG A 377 -5.01 10.64 24.74
N ASN A 378 -3.69 10.55 24.89
CA ASN A 378 -2.98 11.16 26.02
C ASN A 378 -2.33 12.51 25.68
N PHE A 379 -1.89 12.73 24.43
CA PHE A 379 -1.02 13.87 24.12
C PHE A 379 -1.65 14.91 23.21
N THR A 380 -2.71 14.58 22.47
CA THR A 380 -3.36 15.59 21.65
C THR A 380 -4.25 16.52 22.49
N PRO A 381 -4.09 17.85 22.38
CA PRO A 381 -4.96 18.81 23.06
C PRO A 381 -6.43 18.68 22.66
N VAL A 382 -7.31 19.21 23.49
CA VAL A 382 -8.74 19.38 23.17
C VAL A 382 -8.90 20.11 21.82
N PHE A 383 -9.92 19.79 21.04
CA PHE A 383 -10.16 20.18 19.65
C PHE A 383 -9.23 19.45 18.66
N VAL A 384 -7.91 19.41 18.91
CA VAL A 384 -6.95 18.68 18.06
C VAL A 384 -7.18 17.16 18.16
N LYS A 385 -7.57 16.67 19.33
CA LYS A 385 -7.93 15.26 19.54
C LYS A 385 -9.11 14.86 18.65
N GLY A 386 -10.16 15.66 18.63
CA GLY A 386 -11.29 15.44 17.71
C GLY A 386 -10.88 15.49 16.25
N LEU A 387 -10.00 16.42 15.86
CA LEU A 387 -9.50 16.55 14.50
C LEU A 387 -8.63 15.35 14.08
N SER A 388 -7.70 14.90 14.93
CA SER A 388 -6.84 13.73 14.67
C SER A 388 -7.66 12.45 14.57
N PHE A 389 -8.66 12.30 15.44
CA PHE A 389 -9.61 11.17 15.37
C PHE A 389 -10.44 11.21 14.09
N ALA A 390 -10.93 12.38 13.69
CA ALA A 390 -11.66 12.57 12.44
C ALA A 390 -10.79 12.25 11.22
N ALA A 391 -9.52 12.68 11.24
CA ALA A 391 -8.55 12.38 10.18
C ALA A 391 -8.29 10.87 10.04
N LEU A 392 -8.14 10.17 11.17
CA LEU A 392 -7.99 8.71 11.19
C LEU A 392 -9.23 8.01 10.65
N ALA A 393 -10.44 8.38 11.13
CA ALA A 393 -11.69 7.82 10.63
C ALA A 393 -11.86 8.06 9.12
N ALA A 394 -11.46 9.26 8.65
CA ALA A 394 -11.46 9.60 7.24
C ALA A 394 -10.56 8.71 6.40
N ALA A 395 -9.34 8.45 6.87
CA ALA A 395 -8.40 7.58 6.19
C ALA A 395 -8.98 6.17 6.00
N VAL A 396 -9.58 5.62 7.06
CA VAL A 396 -10.28 4.32 7.01
C VAL A 396 -11.42 4.32 5.99
N ILE A 397 -12.30 5.32 6.09
CA ILE A 397 -13.49 5.44 5.23
C ILE A 397 -13.10 5.61 3.76
N SER A 398 -12.07 6.42 3.44
CA SER A 398 -11.57 6.59 2.08
C SER A 398 -11.07 5.29 1.47
N SER A 399 -10.24 4.55 2.21
CA SER A 399 -9.69 3.28 1.73
C SER A 399 -10.78 2.25 1.49
N LEU A 400 -11.73 2.10 2.43
CA LEU A 400 -12.88 1.21 2.26
C LEU A 400 -13.72 1.59 1.04
N ALA A 401 -14.01 2.87 0.84
CA ALA A 401 -14.77 3.35 -0.31
C ALA A 401 -14.08 3.09 -1.64
N SER A 402 -12.77 3.27 -1.70
CA SER A 402 -11.95 2.97 -2.89
C SER A 402 -11.95 1.47 -3.21
N MET A 403 -11.87 0.61 -2.19
CA MET A 403 -11.94 -0.85 -2.33
C MET A 403 -13.32 -1.33 -2.77
N PHE A 404 -14.41 -0.76 -2.23
CA PHE A 404 -15.78 -1.05 -2.71
C PHE A 404 -15.94 -0.70 -4.18
N ASN A 405 -15.48 0.48 -4.59
CA ASN A 405 -15.55 0.91 -5.98
C ASN A 405 -14.75 -0.02 -6.91
N SER A 406 -13.56 -0.45 -6.51
CA SER A 406 -12.72 -1.33 -7.34
C SER A 406 -13.24 -2.76 -7.40
N THR A 407 -13.76 -3.29 -6.28
CA THR A 407 -14.46 -4.57 -6.24
C THR A 407 -15.65 -4.56 -7.21
N SER A 408 -16.44 -3.50 -7.16
CA SER A 408 -17.56 -3.24 -8.07
C SER A 408 -17.12 -3.18 -9.53
N THR A 409 -16.03 -2.47 -9.81
CA THR A 409 -15.49 -2.30 -11.17
C THR A 409 -15.04 -3.64 -11.75
N ILE A 410 -14.21 -4.39 -11.03
CA ILE A 410 -13.68 -5.68 -11.50
C ILE A 410 -14.83 -6.68 -11.73
N PHE A 411 -15.73 -6.84 -10.77
CA PHE A 411 -16.83 -7.77 -10.94
C PHE A 411 -17.72 -7.39 -12.13
N THR A 412 -18.10 -6.12 -12.23
CA THR A 412 -19.03 -5.66 -13.27
C THR A 412 -18.41 -5.71 -14.65
N MET A 413 -17.17 -5.23 -14.82
CA MET A 413 -16.56 -5.08 -16.14
C MET A 413 -15.86 -6.35 -16.63
N ASP A 414 -15.21 -7.09 -15.72
CA ASP A 414 -14.38 -8.23 -16.09
C ASP A 414 -15.09 -9.58 -15.93
N ILE A 415 -16.13 -9.67 -15.08
CA ILE A 415 -16.89 -10.90 -14.89
C ILE A 415 -18.29 -10.75 -15.50
N TYR A 416 -19.13 -9.84 -14.96
CA TYR A 416 -20.52 -9.76 -15.37
C TYR A 416 -20.69 -9.42 -16.87
N LYS A 417 -20.07 -8.32 -17.33
CA LYS A 417 -20.15 -7.88 -18.73
C LYS A 417 -19.54 -8.90 -19.70
N GLN A 418 -18.51 -9.64 -19.29
CA GLN A 418 -17.82 -10.57 -20.19
C GLN A 418 -18.51 -11.93 -20.30
N TYR A 419 -19.04 -12.47 -19.19
CA TYR A 419 -19.49 -13.86 -19.12
C TYR A 419 -21.02 -13.98 -18.97
N PHE A 420 -21.69 -12.99 -18.35
CA PHE A 420 -23.14 -13.07 -18.12
C PHE A 420 -23.95 -12.25 -19.10
N LYS A 421 -23.57 -11.00 -19.41
CA LYS A 421 -24.34 -10.11 -20.27
C LYS A 421 -23.47 -9.15 -21.08
N LYS A 422 -22.97 -9.62 -22.23
CA LYS A 422 -22.05 -8.86 -23.10
C LYS A 422 -22.64 -7.52 -23.57
N ASN A 423 -23.94 -7.47 -23.84
CA ASN A 423 -24.67 -6.29 -24.30
C ASN A 423 -25.46 -5.62 -23.18
N ALA A 424 -24.92 -5.58 -21.96
CA ALA A 424 -25.55 -4.89 -20.85
C ALA A 424 -25.62 -3.38 -21.10
N SER A 425 -26.78 -2.77 -20.80
CA SER A 425 -26.92 -1.31 -20.85
C SER A 425 -26.06 -0.65 -19.76
N GLU A 426 -25.66 0.60 -19.95
CA GLU A 426 -24.89 1.38 -18.97
C GLU A 426 -25.58 1.42 -17.62
N LYS A 427 -26.90 1.63 -17.58
CA LYS A 427 -27.71 1.59 -16.37
C LYS A 427 -27.64 0.23 -15.65
N ASN A 428 -27.66 -0.87 -16.40
CA ASN A 428 -27.53 -2.22 -15.83
C ASN A 428 -26.13 -2.42 -15.21
N LEU A 429 -25.05 -1.97 -15.90
CA LEU A 429 -23.69 -2.06 -15.37
C LEU A 429 -23.52 -1.29 -14.06
N VAL A 430 -24.05 -0.07 -13.97
CA VAL A 430 -24.01 0.72 -12.73
C VAL A 430 -24.83 0.04 -11.61
N THR A 431 -25.98 -0.52 -11.92
CA THR A 431 -26.80 -1.24 -10.94
C THR A 431 -26.10 -2.48 -10.41
N VAL A 432 -25.52 -3.30 -11.29
CA VAL A 432 -24.71 -4.47 -10.89
C VAL A 432 -23.53 -4.05 -10.03
N GLY A 433 -22.86 -2.96 -10.37
CA GLY A 433 -21.77 -2.41 -9.57
C GLY A 433 -22.20 -2.07 -8.14
N ARG A 434 -23.34 -1.43 -7.97
CA ARG A 434 -23.92 -1.10 -6.65
C ARG A 434 -24.24 -2.35 -5.84
N ILE A 435 -24.87 -3.35 -6.47
CA ILE A 435 -25.20 -4.62 -5.83
C ILE A 435 -23.91 -5.34 -5.39
N THR A 436 -22.88 -5.37 -6.24
CA THR A 436 -21.60 -5.98 -5.93
C THR A 436 -20.94 -5.35 -4.71
N SER A 437 -20.98 -4.01 -4.60
CA SER A 437 -20.43 -3.31 -3.42
C SER A 437 -21.17 -3.70 -2.13
N ILE A 438 -22.50 -3.84 -2.19
CA ILE A 438 -23.32 -4.28 -1.04
C ILE A 438 -22.98 -5.72 -0.65
N CYS A 439 -22.87 -6.63 -1.63
CA CYS A 439 -22.47 -8.00 -1.38
C CYS A 439 -21.05 -8.08 -0.77
N ALA A 440 -20.11 -7.30 -1.27
CA ALA A 440 -18.76 -7.23 -0.74
C ALA A 440 -18.73 -6.77 0.72
N LEU A 441 -19.56 -5.76 1.07
CA LEU A 441 -19.73 -5.29 2.46
C LEU A 441 -20.22 -6.41 3.37
N ILE A 442 -21.27 -7.12 2.96
CA ILE A 442 -21.85 -8.20 3.76
C ILE A 442 -20.84 -9.33 3.97
N ILE A 443 -20.16 -9.76 2.90
CA ILE A 443 -19.16 -10.83 2.97
C ILE A 443 -18.00 -10.42 3.87
N ALA A 444 -17.47 -9.20 3.70
CA ALA A 444 -16.37 -8.68 4.52
C ALA A 444 -16.79 -8.59 6.01
N MET A 445 -18.02 -8.18 6.32
CA MET A 445 -18.54 -8.12 7.70
C MET A 445 -18.56 -9.50 8.37
N ILE A 446 -18.93 -10.55 7.62
CA ILE A 446 -18.91 -11.92 8.12
C ILE A 446 -17.49 -12.44 8.32
N ALA A 447 -16.57 -12.07 7.39
CA ALA A 447 -15.21 -12.59 7.35
C ALA A 447 -14.23 -11.87 8.31
N VAL A 448 -14.54 -10.65 8.76
CA VAL A 448 -13.61 -9.80 9.50
C VAL A 448 -13.10 -10.45 10.78
N TYR A 449 -13.96 -10.99 11.60
CA TYR A 449 -13.57 -11.59 12.88
C TYR A 449 -12.78 -12.90 12.73
N PRO A 450 -13.23 -13.87 11.90
CA PRO A 450 -12.46 -15.08 11.63
C PRO A 450 -11.04 -14.83 11.08
N ILE A 451 -10.85 -13.76 10.29
CA ILE A 451 -9.56 -13.49 9.64
C ILE A 451 -8.63 -12.65 10.52
N MET A 452 -9.16 -11.62 11.18
CA MET A 452 -8.36 -10.62 11.89
C MET A 452 -8.39 -10.76 13.41
N GLY A 453 -9.26 -11.60 13.95
CA GLY A 453 -9.39 -11.76 15.41
C GLY A 453 -8.11 -12.29 16.05
N GLY A 454 -7.49 -11.49 16.95
CA GLY A 454 -6.26 -11.84 17.65
C GLY A 454 -4.96 -11.44 16.95
N ALA A 455 -5.00 -10.72 15.83
CA ALA A 455 -3.81 -10.23 15.15
C ALA A 455 -3.09 -9.14 15.97
N ASP A 456 -1.78 -9.30 16.18
CA ASP A 456 -0.82 -8.26 16.58
C ASP A 456 0.08 -7.96 15.37
N GLN A 457 0.58 -6.71 15.25
CA GLN A 457 1.32 -6.23 14.08
C GLN A 457 0.58 -6.55 12.77
N ALA A 458 -0.70 -6.22 12.73
CA ALA A 458 -1.60 -6.56 11.63
C ALA A 458 -1.08 -6.09 10.26
N PHE A 459 -0.31 -5.00 10.19
CA PHE A 459 0.34 -4.54 8.96
C PHE A 459 1.23 -5.62 8.35
N GLN A 460 2.05 -6.30 9.15
CA GLN A 460 2.97 -7.33 8.67
C GLN A 460 2.23 -8.56 8.13
N ILE A 461 1.17 -8.96 8.83
CA ILE A 461 0.30 -10.06 8.40
C ILE A 461 -0.32 -9.75 7.04
N ILE A 462 -0.83 -8.52 6.85
CA ILE A 462 -1.41 -8.08 5.58
C ILE A 462 -0.37 -8.09 4.47
N GLN A 463 0.84 -7.59 4.75
CA GLN A 463 1.93 -7.57 3.77
C GLN A 463 2.38 -8.98 3.39
N GLU A 464 2.44 -9.92 4.33
CA GLU A 464 2.79 -11.31 4.03
C GLU A 464 1.73 -11.97 3.12
N TYR A 465 0.42 -11.84 3.43
CA TYR A 465 -0.64 -12.41 2.58
C TYR A 465 -0.72 -11.74 1.20
N SER A 466 -0.54 -10.42 1.14
CA SER A 466 -0.43 -9.70 -0.13
C SER A 466 0.81 -10.13 -0.91
N GLY A 467 1.86 -10.51 -0.19
CA GLY A 467 3.12 -11.01 -0.74
C GLY A 467 3.00 -12.34 -1.49
N PHE A 468 1.94 -13.11 -1.25
CA PHE A 468 1.66 -14.35 -2.03
C PHE A 468 1.28 -14.03 -3.48
N VAL A 469 0.92 -12.81 -3.76
CA VAL A 469 0.35 -12.33 -5.01
C VAL A 469 1.32 -11.53 -5.84
N TYR A 470 1.96 -10.57 -5.20
CA TYR A 470 2.73 -9.56 -5.92
C TYR A 470 3.84 -10.11 -6.81
N PRO A 471 4.58 -11.18 -6.47
CA PRO A 471 5.58 -11.76 -7.38
C PRO A 471 4.98 -12.17 -8.73
N GLY A 472 3.85 -12.89 -8.71
CA GLY A 472 3.16 -13.31 -9.91
C GLY A 472 2.58 -12.14 -10.71
N VAL A 473 1.98 -11.18 -10.01
CA VAL A 473 1.46 -9.95 -10.61
C VAL A 473 2.57 -9.22 -11.36
N VAL A 474 3.70 -8.95 -10.71
CA VAL A 474 4.82 -8.20 -11.31
C VAL A 474 5.43 -8.96 -12.51
N VAL A 475 5.60 -10.27 -12.42
CA VAL A 475 6.09 -11.08 -13.55
C VAL A 475 5.13 -11.03 -14.72
N ILE A 476 3.83 -11.30 -14.50
CA ILE A 476 2.85 -11.41 -15.57
C ILE A 476 2.57 -10.05 -16.21
N PHE A 477 2.36 -9.02 -15.41
CA PHE A 477 2.11 -7.67 -15.93
C PHE A 477 3.37 -7.02 -16.48
N GLY A 478 4.48 -7.07 -15.75
CA GLY A 478 5.72 -6.46 -16.17
C GLY A 478 6.23 -7.04 -17.49
N LEU A 479 6.33 -8.36 -17.58
CA LEU A 479 6.74 -9.02 -18.82
C LEU A 479 5.67 -8.93 -19.91
N GLY A 480 4.38 -8.98 -19.56
CA GLY A 480 3.29 -8.81 -20.52
C GLY A 480 3.26 -7.44 -21.16
N LEU A 481 3.53 -6.40 -20.39
CA LEU A 481 3.55 -5.04 -20.86
C LEU A 481 4.81 -4.74 -21.68
N LEU A 482 5.96 -5.18 -21.19
CA LEU A 482 7.25 -4.79 -21.73
C LEU A 482 7.80 -5.79 -22.76
N TRP A 483 7.57 -7.09 -22.63
CA TRP A 483 8.24 -8.12 -23.44
C TRP A 483 7.36 -8.68 -24.56
N LYS A 484 7.80 -8.50 -25.80
CA LYS A 484 7.07 -8.92 -27.01
C LYS A 484 6.83 -10.44 -27.11
N ARG A 485 7.69 -11.26 -26.47
CA ARG A 485 7.60 -12.73 -26.51
C ARG A 485 6.79 -13.35 -25.35
N ALA A 486 6.33 -12.54 -24.39
CA ALA A 486 5.55 -13.04 -23.25
C ALA A 486 4.30 -13.80 -23.74
N SER A 487 4.12 -15.04 -23.30
CA SER A 487 3.10 -15.97 -23.81
C SER A 487 1.98 -16.23 -22.79
N GLY A 488 0.75 -16.51 -23.31
CA GLY A 488 -0.39 -16.82 -22.48
C GLY A 488 -0.23 -18.05 -21.60
N PRO A 489 0.30 -19.20 -22.10
CA PRO A 489 0.58 -20.37 -21.26
C PRO A 489 1.52 -20.07 -20.09
N ALA A 490 2.59 -19.30 -20.33
CA ALA A 490 3.52 -18.90 -19.27
C ALA A 490 2.81 -18.02 -18.21
N ALA A 491 1.91 -17.12 -18.64
CA ALA A 491 1.14 -16.28 -17.72
C ALA A 491 0.21 -17.10 -16.81
N VAL A 492 -0.46 -18.13 -17.34
CA VAL A 492 -1.31 -19.03 -16.53
C VAL A 492 -0.47 -19.80 -15.50
N VAL A 493 0.67 -20.36 -15.93
CA VAL A 493 1.56 -21.10 -15.03
C VAL A 493 2.12 -20.18 -13.93
N ALA A 494 2.49 -18.94 -14.27
CA ALA A 494 2.96 -17.98 -13.28
C ALA A 494 1.84 -17.54 -12.32
N ALA A 495 0.59 -17.42 -12.78
CA ALA A 495 -0.56 -17.09 -11.95
C ALA A 495 -0.86 -18.15 -10.89
N ILE A 496 -0.74 -19.43 -11.25
CA ILE A 496 -0.89 -20.54 -10.31
C ILE A 496 0.38 -20.69 -9.45
N GLY A 497 1.53 -20.59 -10.09
CA GLY A 497 2.83 -20.78 -9.46
C GLY A 497 3.12 -19.78 -8.33
N THR A 498 2.60 -18.54 -8.42
CA THR A 498 2.82 -17.56 -7.35
C THR A 498 2.30 -18.07 -6.00
N PHE A 499 1.14 -18.70 -5.96
CA PHE A 499 0.58 -19.30 -4.74
C PHE A 499 1.32 -20.56 -4.32
N VAL A 500 1.53 -21.47 -5.29
CA VAL A 500 2.19 -22.75 -5.00
C VAL A 500 3.58 -22.51 -4.41
N PHE A 501 4.39 -21.64 -5.01
CA PHE A 501 5.72 -21.33 -4.50
C PHE A 501 5.69 -20.52 -3.21
N SER A 502 4.74 -19.56 -3.06
CA SER A 502 4.62 -18.79 -1.82
C SER A 502 4.28 -19.69 -0.64
N ILE A 503 3.31 -20.59 -0.79
CA ILE A 503 2.95 -21.56 0.24
C ILE A 503 4.12 -22.53 0.49
N ALA A 504 4.71 -23.07 -0.57
CA ALA A 504 5.83 -24.01 -0.45
C ALA A 504 7.02 -23.37 0.29
N PHE A 505 7.42 -22.14 -0.08
CA PHE A 505 8.53 -21.47 0.60
C PHE A 505 8.17 -21.02 2.03
N LYS A 506 6.90 -20.71 2.32
CA LYS A 506 6.47 -20.46 3.69
C LYS A 506 6.64 -21.69 4.58
N LEU A 507 6.32 -22.88 4.04
CA LEU A 507 6.42 -24.14 4.78
C LEU A 507 7.85 -24.70 4.85
N LEU A 508 8.62 -24.56 3.76
CA LEU A 508 9.97 -25.13 3.64
C LEU A 508 11.07 -24.22 4.19
N LEU A 509 10.85 -22.91 4.24
CA LEU A 509 11.82 -21.89 4.63
C LEU A 509 11.23 -20.96 5.70
N PRO A 510 10.71 -21.46 6.84
CA PRO A 510 10.09 -20.62 7.87
C PRO A 510 11.07 -19.61 8.47
N GLU A 511 12.37 -19.96 8.55
CA GLU A 511 13.45 -19.13 9.08
C GLU A 511 13.88 -17.97 8.14
N VAL A 512 13.31 -17.90 6.94
CA VAL A 512 13.62 -16.83 5.97
C VAL A 512 12.56 -15.75 6.05
N PRO A 513 12.92 -14.46 6.20
CA PRO A 513 11.99 -13.34 6.15
C PRO A 513 11.05 -13.39 4.95
N PHE A 514 9.77 -13.05 5.15
CA PHE A 514 8.76 -13.18 4.08
C PHE A 514 9.10 -12.34 2.84
N LEU A 515 9.72 -11.18 3.00
CA LEU A 515 10.16 -10.36 1.87
C LEU A 515 11.25 -11.04 1.03
N LEU A 516 12.16 -11.78 1.65
CA LEU A 516 13.15 -12.58 0.91
C LEU A 516 12.49 -13.76 0.20
N ARG A 517 11.54 -14.44 0.87
CA ARG A 517 10.75 -15.52 0.23
C ARG A 517 10.00 -15.02 -1.01
N MET A 518 9.41 -13.80 -0.97
CA MET A 518 8.80 -13.18 -2.15
C MET A 518 9.79 -13.01 -3.30
N GLY A 519 11.02 -12.61 -3.00
CA GLY A 519 12.09 -12.50 -4.00
C GLY A 519 12.42 -13.87 -4.63
N TYR A 520 12.48 -14.92 -3.84
CA TYR A 520 12.70 -16.28 -4.35
C TYR A 520 11.54 -16.77 -5.22
N VAL A 521 10.29 -16.49 -4.82
CA VAL A 521 9.11 -16.78 -5.65
C VAL A 521 9.20 -16.06 -6.99
N PHE A 522 9.56 -14.78 -7.00
CA PHE A 522 9.75 -14.03 -8.24
C PHE A 522 10.81 -14.66 -9.14
N ILE A 523 11.97 -15.02 -8.61
CA ILE A 523 13.04 -15.66 -9.37
C ILE A 523 12.57 -17.00 -9.96
N ALA A 524 11.89 -17.83 -9.17
CA ALA A 524 11.34 -19.10 -9.63
C ALA A 524 10.31 -18.90 -10.76
N LEU A 525 9.42 -17.93 -10.62
CA LEU A 525 8.44 -17.59 -11.65
C LEU A 525 9.09 -17.09 -12.93
N VAL A 526 10.10 -16.24 -12.85
CA VAL A 526 10.86 -15.76 -14.03
C VAL A 526 11.58 -16.90 -14.71
N ALA A 527 12.21 -17.79 -13.93
CA ALA A 527 12.93 -18.97 -14.44
C ALA A 527 12.00 -19.95 -15.20
N ILE A 528 10.70 -19.95 -14.90
CA ILE A 528 9.70 -20.74 -15.61
C ILE A 528 9.09 -19.93 -16.76
N PHE A 529 8.73 -18.69 -16.52
CA PHE A 529 8.02 -17.84 -17.48
C PHE A 529 8.83 -17.57 -18.74
N VAL A 530 10.13 -17.26 -18.58
CA VAL A 530 10.99 -16.88 -19.72
C VAL A 530 11.20 -18.06 -20.67
N PRO A 531 11.66 -19.25 -20.26
CA PRO A 531 11.79 -20.40 -21.16
C PRO A 531 10.48 -20.83 -21.78
N MET A 532 9.39 -20.89 -21.02
CA MET A 532 8.07 -21.24 -21.57
C MET A 532 7.63 -20.29 -22.66
N SER A 533 7.87 -18.97 -22.48
CA SER A 533 7.53 -17.97 -23.49
C SER A 533 8.40 -18.09 -24.75
N LEU A 534 9.69 -18.39 -24.59
CA LEU A 534 10.61 -18.61 -25.72
C LEU A 534 10.27 -19.86 -26.53
N CYS A 535 9.86 -20.94 -25.85
CA CYS A 535 9.45 -22.20 -26.47
C CYS A 535 8.03 -22.17 -27.06
N SER A 536 7.21 -21.18 -26.70
CA SER A 536 5.84 -21.07 -27.18
C SER A 536 5.81 -20.71 -28.67
N LYS A 537 5.17 -21.56 -29.49
CA LYS A 537 4.94 -21.33 -30.93
C LYS A 537 3.53 -20.83 -31.24
N LYS A 538 2.63 -20.76 -30.26
CA LYS A 538 1.25 -20.28 -30.44
C LYS A 538 1.23 -18.76 -30.55
N ASN A 539 0.44 -18.26 -31.50
CA ASN A 539 0.20 -16.81 -31.73
C ASN A 539 1.47 -16.00 -32.05
N VAL A 540 2.48 -16.63 -32.66
CA VAL A 540 3.71 -15.93 -33.04
C VAL A 540 3.56 -15.34 -34.43
N VAL A 541 3.82 -14.04 -34.57
CA VAL A 541 3.83 -13.30 -35.82
C VAL A 541 5.19 -12.64 -36.08
N LYS A 542 5.40 -12.11 -37.30
CA LYS A 542 6.61 -11.34 -37.62
C LYS A 542 6.66 -10.11 -36.72
N ALA A 543 7.82 -9.84 -36.11
CA ALA A 543 8.02 -8.66 -35.28
C ALA A 543 8.11 -7.38 -36.15
N ASP A 544 7.73 -6.25 -35.54
CA ASP A 544 7.94 -4.94 -36.15
C ASP A 544 9.42 -4.68 -36.36
N VAL A 545 9.74 -4.10 -37.52
CA VAL A 545 11.14 -3.77 -37.88
C VAL A 545 11.55 -2.51 -37.12
N LEU A 546 12.61 -2.62 -36.32
CA LEU A 546 13.22 -1.46 -35.67
C LEU A 546 14.31 -0.86 -36.56
N ASP A 547 14.52 0.44 -36.47
CA ASP A 547 15.64 1.11 -37.09
C ASP A 547 17.00 0.66 -36.49
N GLN A 548 18.06 0.70 -37.27
CA GLN A 548 19.37 0.20 -36.85
C GLN A 548 19.93 0.95 -35.63
N GLN A 549 19.70 2.26 -35.50
CA GLN A 549 20.13 3.06 -34.36
C GLN A 549 19.45 2.61 -33.05
N THR A 550 18.16 2.28 -33.11
CA THR A 550 17.41 1.74 -31.96
C THR A 550 17.92 0.35 -31.58
N ILE A 551 18.19 -0.52 -32.56
CA ILE A 551 18.78 -1.85 -32.33
C ILE A 551 20.13 -1.71 -31.62
N ASP A 552 21.04 -0.89 -32.11
CA ASP A 552 22.38 -0.70 -31.57
C ASP A 552 22.31 -0.14 -30.13
N THR A 553 21.42 0.81 -29.90
CA THR A 553 21.19 1.39 -28.57
C THR A 553 20.67 0.33 -27.58
N GLN A 554 19.66 -0.46 -27.96
CA GLN A 554 19.12 -1.53 -27.11
C GLN A 554 20.16 -2.62 -26.83
N MET A 555 20.97 -2.99 -27.82
CA MET A 555 22.05 -3.95 -27.65
C MET A 555 23.13 -3.47 -26.70
N LYS A 556 23.53 -2.19 -26.79
CA LYS A 556 24.48 -1.57 -25.85
C LYS A 556 23.96 -1.59 -24.43
N TRP A 557 22.73 -1.17 -24.21
CA TRP A 557 22.12 -1.20 -22.88
C TRP A 557 21.94 -2.63 -22.35
N SER A 558 21.58 -3.58 -23.20
CA SER A 558 21.52 -5.00 -22.82
C SER A 558 22.87 -5.51 -22.30
N GLN A 559 23.98 -5.17 -22.98
CA GLN A 559 25.32 -5.55 -22.52
C GLN A 559 25.66 -4.93 -21.16
N ILE A 560 25.35 -3.64 -20.96
CA ILE A 560 25.58 -2.93 -19.69
C ILE A 560 24.77 -3.64 -18.56
N LEU A 561 23.52 -3.98 -18.81
CA LEU A 561 22.68 -4.68 -17.81
C LEU A 561 23.19 -6.08 -17.49
N PHE A 562 23.71 -6.84 -18.46
CA PHE A 562 24.32 -8.13 -18.19
C PHE A 562 25.62 -8.01 -17.37
N ILE A 563 26.44 -7.01 -17.65
CA ILE A 563 27.64 -6.72 -16.85
C ILE A 563 27.23 -6.34 -15.42
N ALA A 564 26.25 -5.45 -15.26
CA ALA A 564 25.72 -5.07 -13.95
C ALA A 564 25.11 -6.27 -13.20
N SER A 565 24.41 -7.18 -13.92
CA SER A 565 23.90 -8.43 -13.36
C SER A 565 25.02 -9.34 -12.86
N ALA A 566 26.08 -9.49 -13.64
CA ALA A 566 27.26 -10.29 -13.24
C ALA A 566 27.96 -9.69 -12.00
N ILE A 567 28.10 -8.38 -11.94
CA ILE A 567 28.65 -7.68 -10.76
C ILE A 567 27.74 -7.91 -9.54
N SER A 568 26.42 -7.74 -9.68
CA SER A 568 25.45 -7.99 -8.61
C SER A 568 25.51 -9.44 -8.11
N PHE A 569 25.69 -10.41 -9.02
CA PHE A 569 25.88 -11.82 -8.67
C PHE A 569 27.19 -12.06 -7.92
N ALA A 570 28.27 -11.42 -8.32
CA ALA A 570 29.55 -11.50 -7.59
C ALA A 570 29.41 -10.92 -6.16
N VAL A 571 28.69 -9.79 -6.01
CA VAL A 571 28.39 -9.22 -4.70
C VAL A 571 27.49 -10.14 -3.87
N PHE A 572 26.53 -10.83 -4.50
CA PHE A 572 25.73 -11.86 -3.82
C PHE A 572 26.60 -13.00 -3.28
N ILE A 573 27.48 -13.57 -4.10
CA ILE A 573 28.40 -14.64 -3.67
C ILE A 573 29.30 -14.16 -2.52
N TRP A 574 29.86 -12.95 -2.64
CA TRP A 574 30.67 -12.36 -1.56
C TRP A 574 29.85 -12.16 -0.29
N GLY A 575 28.62 -11.65 -0.42
CA GLY A 575 27.68 -11.50 0.70
C GLY A 575 27.37 -12.81 1.41
N MET A 576 27.21 -13.91 0.65
CA MET A 576 26.98 -15.25 1.22
C MET A 576 28.20 -15.81 1.93
N CYS A 577 29.40 -15.51 1.47
CA CYS A 577 30.66 -15.95 2.08
C CYS A 577 31.05 -15.15 3.32
N SER A 578 30.54 -13.91 3.48
CA SER A 578 30.86 -13.02 4.60
C SER A 578 29.73 -13.03 5.64
N PRO A 579 29.96 -13.52 6.87
CA PRO A 579 28.94 -13.46 7.93
C PRO A 579 28.41 -12.06 8.21
N VAL A 580 29.28 -11.05 8.14
CA VAL A 580 28.92 -9.64 8.36
C VAL A 580 27.98 -9.14 7.26
N LEU A 581 28.28 -9.38 5.98
CA LEU A 581 27.40 -8.94 4.89
C LEU A 581 26.09 -9.72 4.87
N ARG A 582 26.13 -11.01 5.23
CA ARG A 582 24.92 -11.84 5.35
C ARG A 582 23.99 -11.32 6.44
N SER A 583 24.51 -10.80 7.56
CA SER A 583 23.68 -10.20 8.61
C SER A 583 22.94 -8.93 8.16
N TRP A 584 23.42 -8.26 7.11
CA TRP A 584 22.78 -7.10 6.48
C TRP A 584 21.76 -7.45 5.38
N GLY A 585 21.57 -8.73 5.04
CA GLY A 585 20.61 -9.16 4.01
C GLY A 585 21.14 -9.06 2.58
N PHE A 586 22.46 -9.18 2.38
CA PHE A 586 23.07 -9.16 1.03
C PHE A 586 22.63 -10.33 0.13
N GLU A 587 21.96 -11.34 0.67
CA GLU A 587 21.25 -12.36 -0.13
C GLU A 587 20.19 -11.75 -1.09
N ALA A 588 19.67 -10.57 -0.79
CA ALA A 588 18.78 -9.84 -1.69
C ALA A 588 19.45 -9.40 -3.01
N MET A 589 20.77 -9.38 -3.10
CA MET A 589 21.48 -9.10 -4.35
C MET A 589 21.19 -10.13 -5.45
N LEU A 590 20.76 -11.34 -5.08
CA LEU A 590 20.28 -12.34 -6.04
C LEU A 590 19.02 -11.84 -6.78
N PHE A 591 18.11 -11.16 -6.08
CA PHE A 591 16.94 -10.54 -6.69
C PHE A 591 17.31 -9.42 -7.66
N LEU A 592 18.24 -8.53 -7.28
CA LEU A 592 18.75 -7.50 -8.16
C LEU A 592 19.41 -8.09 -9.40
N THR A 593 20.21 -9.16 -9.23
CA THR A 593 20.81 -9.93 -10.32
C THR A 593 19.75 -10.43 -11.30
N ALA A 594 18.67 -11.04 -10.81
CA ALA A 594 17.58 -11.54 -11.64
C ALA A 594 16.88 -10.39 -12.41
N ILE A 595 16.58 -9.27 -11.77
CA ILE A 595 15.96 -8.11 -12.43
C ILE A 595 16.86 -7.57 -13.55
N LEU A 596 18.14 -7.35 -13.28
CA LEU A 596 19.09 -6.83 -14.27
C LEU A 596 19.24 -7.79 -15.46
N ALA A 597 19.31 -9.11 -15.19
CA ALA A 597 19.34 -10.13 -16.24
C ALA A 597 18.07 -10.12 -17.09
N VAL A 598 16.89 -10.03 -16.47
CA VAL A 598 15.59 -9.97 -17.18
C VAL A 598 15.49 -8.72 -18.06
N LEU A 599 15.88 -7.56 -17.54
CA LEU A 599 15.90 -6.32 -18.33
C LEU A 599 16.91 -6.41 -19.49
N GLY A 600 18.08 -7.00 -19.27
CA GLY A 600 19.07 -7.27 -20.31
C GLY A 600 18.53 -8.20 -21.40
N LEU A 601 17.88 -9.30 -21.01
CA LEU A 601 17.20 -10.23 -21.93
C LEU A 601 16.08 -9.56 -22.70
N TYR A 602 15.28 -8.72 -22.02
CA TYR A 602 14.23 -7.93 -22.66
C TYR A 602 14.76 -7.06 -23.79
N LEU A 603 15.80 -6.24 -23.52
CA LEU A 603 16.36 -5.35 -24.54
C LEU A 603 16.99 -6.14 -25.70
N ARG A 604 17.71 -7.22 -25.39
CA ARG A 604 18.31 -8.09 -26.38
C ARG A 604 17.27 -8.80 -27.25
N SER A 605 16.22 -9.35 -26.65
CA SER A 605 15.12 -9.98 -27.35
C SER A 605 14.40 -8.97 -28.25
N ASN A 606 14.11 -7.79 -27.72
CA ASN A 606 13.43 -6.72 -28.46
C ASN A 606 14.23 -6.25 -29.68
N ALA A 607 15.56 -6.23 -29.58
CA ALA A 607 16.46 -5.83 -30.66
C ALA A 607 16.68 -6.93 -31.72
N LYS A 608 16.72 -8.21 -31.32
CA LYS A 608 17.13 -9.33 -32.19
C LYS A 608 15.98 -10.22 -32.68
N ASP A 609 14.89 -10.31 -31.94
CA ASP A 609 13.80 -11.22 -32.28
C ASP A 609 13.05 -10.77 -33.52
N LYS A 610 13.01 -11.64 -34.52
CA LYS A 610 12.25 -11.45 -35.76
C LYS A 610 10.78 -11.81 -35.61
N VAL A 611 10.40 -12.31 -34.45
CA VAL A 611 9.05 -12.76 -34.14
C VAL A 611 8.57 -12.22 -32.80
N GLN A 612 7.27 -11.98 -32.69
CA GLN A 612 6.62 -11.51 -31.46
C GLN A 612 5.29 -12.24 -31.26
N ASP A 613 4.72 -12.18 -30.07
CA ASP A 613 3.34 -12.62 -29.83
C ASP A 613 2.39 -11.67 -30.57
N ALA A 614 1.35 -12.20 -31.22
CA ALA A 614 0.39 -11.41 -31.99
C ALA A 614 -0.35 -10.35 -31.14
N LYS A 615 -0.42 -10.57 -29.84
CA LYS A 615 -1.01 -9.66 -28.86
C LYS A 615 0.04 -8.83 -28.10
N ALA A 616 1.29 -8.79 -28.59
CA ALA A 616 2.34 -7.99 -27.99
C ALA A 616 1.94 -6.51 -27.96
N VAL A 617 2.22 -5.85 -26.84
CA VAL A 617 1.98 -4.42 -26.71
C VAL A 617 3.06 -3.67 -27.47
N GLY A 618 2.70 -3.01 -28.56
CA GLY A 618 3.59 -2.06 -29.23
C GLY A 618 3.76 -0.83 -28.34
N ILE A 619 4.98 -0.58 -27.86
CA ILE A 619 5.30 0.58 -27.02
C ILE A 619 6.04 1.60 -27.86
N ASP A 620 5.46 2.80 -28.00
CA ASP A 620 6.19 3.97 -28.48
C ASP A 620 7.05 4.53 -27.35
N LEU A 621 8.36 4.54 -27.53
CA LEU A 621 9.31 5.08 -26.55
C LEU A 621 9.10 6.58 -26.28
N ALA A 622 8.43 7.30 -27.20
CA ALA A 622 8.06 8.70 -26.99
C ALA A 622 7.11 8.88 -25.78
N LEU A 623 6.33 7.87 -25.44
CA LEU A 623 5.45 7.87 -24.25
C LEU A 623 6.23 8.04 -22.93
N PHE A 624 7.48 7.60 -22.89
CA PHE A 624 8.35 7.69 -21.71
C PHE A 624 9.03 9.04 -21.55
N ARG A 625 8.87 9.93 -22.54
CA ARG A 625 9.34 11.32 -22.42
C ARG A 625 8.56 12.02 -21.30
N THR A 626 9.28 12.77 -20.48
CA THR A 626 8.74 13.50 -19.33
C THR A 626 9.05 14.98 -19.47
N ASP A 627 8.15 15.81 -18.95
CA ASP A 627 8.36 17.25 -18.94
C ASP A 627 9.39 17.67 -17.87
N LYS A 628 9.81 18.93 -17.92
CA LYS A 628 10.79 19.50 -16.97
C LYS A 628 10.30 19.41 -15.53
N THR A 629 8.99 19.61 -15.30
CA THR A 629 8.39 19.55 -13.95
C THR A 629 8.50 18.16 -13.35
N PHE A 630 8.17 17.12 -14.14
CA PHE A 630 8.33 15.73 -13.69
C PHE A 630 9.79 15.40 -13.35
N ASN A 631 10.73 15.80 -14.23
CA ASN A 631 12.15 15.48 -14.03
C ASN A 631 12.72 16.16 -12.77
N ILE A 632 12.41 17.45 -12.55
CA ILE A 632 12.84 18.17 -11.34
C ILE A 632 12.25 17.52 -10.10
N GLY A 633 10.95 17.20 -10.13
CA GLY A 633 10.30 16.52 -9.02
C GLY A 633 10.90 15.15 -8.72
N ALA A 634 11.15 14.34 -9.75
CA ALA A 634 11.77 13.02 -9.60
C ALA A 634 13.19 13.11 -9.01
N ILE A 635 14.01 14.06 -9.48
CA ILE A 635 15.35 14.30 -8.91
C ILE A 635 15.23 14.74 -7.45
N GLY A 636 14.29 15.66 -7.12
CA GLY A 636 14.05 16.09 -5.75
C GLY A 636 13.71 14.92 -4.81
N VAL A 637 12.79 14.05 -5.22
CA VAL A 637 12.45 12.84 -4.46
C VAL A 637 13.67 11.94 -4.25
N ILE A 638 14.43 11.65 -5.32
CA ILE A 638 15.63 10.78 -5.24
C ILE A 638 16.68 11.37 -4.30
N VAL A 639 16.94 12.68 -4.36
CA VAL A 639 17.90 13.35 -3.49
C VAL A 639 17.46 13.27 -2.02
N ILE A 640 16.18 13.52 -1.72
CA ILE A 640 15.67 13.42 -0.36
C ILE A 640 15.81 11.98 0.16
N LEU A 641 15.44 10.98 -0.65
CA LEU A 641 15.61 9.57 -0.28
C LEU A 641 17.07 9.23 0.01
N ALA A 642 17.99 9.65 -0.85
CA ALA A 642 19.41 9.41 -0.65
C ALA A 642 19.92 10.04 0.66
N VAL A 643 19.53 11.28 0.95
CA VAL A 643 19.89 11.95 2.21
C VAL A 643 19.35 11.19 3.43
N LEU A 644 18.07 10.78 3.40
CA LEU A 644 17.46 10.03 4.50
C LEU A 644 18.19 8.70 4.76
N TYR A 645 18.48 7.93 3.70
CA TYR A 645 19.19 6.66 3.85
C TYR A 645 20.65 6.83 4.28
N ILE A 646 21.35 7.92 3.87
CA ILE A 646 22.72 8.20 4.34
C ILE A 646 22.72 8.61 5.83
N PHE A 647 21.73 9.39 6.25
CA PHE A 647 21.66 9.92 7.61
C PHE A 647 21.17 8.90 8.64
N LEU A 648 20.24 8.02 8.25
CA LEU A 648 19.55 7.05 9.12
C LEU A 648 19.97 5.59 8.81
N TRP A 649 21.16 5.39 8.24
CA TRP A 649 21.68 4.04 7.93
C TRP A 649 21.91 3.20 9.16
#